data_eeb59463658b85141c3a61ddd25fb1b8
#
_entry.id   eeb59463658b85141c3a61ddd25fb1b8
#
_cell.length_a   1.000
_cell.length_b   1.000
_cell.length_c   1.000
_cell.angle_alpha   90.00
_cell.angle_beta   90.00
_cell.angle_gamma   90.00
#
_symmetry.space_group_name_H-M   'P 1'
#
loop_
_entity.id
_entity.type
_entity.pdbx_description
1 polymer ?
#
loop_
_entity_poly.entity_id
_entity_poly.type
_entity_poly.pdbx_seq_one_letter_code
_entity_poly.pdbx_strand_id
1 'polypeptide(L)'
;MADDKKIIFSMVGVSKMFPPHKQVLKDIYLSFFYGAKIGIIGLNGSGKSTLLKIIAGVEKSYQGEVVFSPGYSVGYLEQEPKLDPEKTVKEVVQEGVQPILDLLAEYEKVNESFGDPDVLEDPDKMEALIARQAELQDHIDASDAWNIDNKLERAMDALRCPPDDQPVKTLSGGERRRVALCRLLLQQPDILLLDEPTNHLDIQSVTWLEDFLKSYAGAFIVISHDRYFLDRVTNRTLEIKNGKLTATNGNYSRHVELMSTRNEILRRHYANQKKEIHRLEGVVEQQRRWGQAHNFITAEAKLKQIERLKAELVAPEKDTSSIHFKFTAREVGGNDVLMCEDLSKSYDKPVFKNASMHIRKGERVFLLGPNGCGKTTLMKIIIGLERQDSGTVRLGAKVQPGYYEQTMTSLDPNSTALAEIHNAYPRMDLTQVRSALAAFLIRGDEVFNEIGALSGGEKARIQLLKLMLSGANLLLLDEPTNHLDISSREALEAALEDYEGTMLIITHDRYLVNRMADRILYMEEDGLTEYIGGYDDYLEAIARRPQPSAEAASPKAEKPNSYKAQKERQSILNRAAGAVRRAEERIAAAEQELEDINQKLASPVIASDYVKSAELAKKADGKQAEIDALYSQWEQAQQALDELCEENSKQG
;
A
#
# COMPACT_ATOMS: atom_id res chain seq x y z
N MET A 1 22.14 -15.44 -21.75
CA MET A 1 20.72 -15.84 -21.48
C MET A 1 20.57 -17.27 -20.92
N ALA A 2 21.57 -17.80 -20.20
CA ALA A 2 21.52 -19.19 -19.69
C ALA A 2 21.57 -19.28 -18.14
N ASP A 3 21.72 -18.17 -17.41
CA ASP A 3 21.87 -18.16 -15.95
C ASP A 3 20.56 -17.87 -15.17
N ASP A 4 19.46 -17.51 -15.84
CA ASP A 4 18.20 -17.10 -15.21
C ASP A 4 17.42 -18.21 -14.49
N LYS A 5 17.95 -19.45 -14.44
CA LYS A 5 17.25 -20.60 -13.84
C LYS A 5 18.01 -21.27 -12.68
N LYS A 6 19.08 -20.65 -12.18
CA LYS A 6 19.80 -21.22 -11.03
C LYS A 6 19.05 -20.92 -9.74
N ILE A 7 18.64 -21.98 -9.03
CA ILE A 7 18.05 -21.86 -7.70
C ILE A 7 19.14 -21.37 -6.75
N ILE A 8 18.94 -20.21 -6.14
CA ILE A 8 19.88 -19.61 -5.19
C ILE A 8 19.50 -19.89 -3.74
N PHE A 9 18.24 -20.24 -3.50
CA PHE A 9 17.70 -20.51 -2.18
C PHE A 9 16.65 -21.62 -2.24
N SER A 10 16.66 -22.50 -1.25
CA SER A 10 15.64 -23.54 -1.04
C SER A 10 15.35 -23.75 0.45
N MET A 11 14.08 -23.86 0.77
CA MET A 11 13.56 -24.15 2.10
C MET A 11 12.60 -25.34 2.00
N VAL A 12 12.82 -26.39 2.82
CA VAL A 12 12.11 -27.67 2.74
C VAL A 12 11.52 -28.01 4.10
N GLY A 13 10.18 -28.09 4.18
CA GLY A 13 9.44 -28.52 5.36
C GLY A 13 9.67 -27.66 6.60
N VAL A 14 9.90 -26.35 6.43
CA VAL A 14 10.25 -25.49 7.56
C VAL A 14 9.02 -25.20 8.41
N SER A 15 9.19 -25.49 9.72
CA SER A 15 8.14 -25.25 10.73
C SER A 15 8.73 -24.53 11.94
N LYS A 16 7.96 -23.57 12.50
CA LYS A 16 8.36 -22.82 13.69
C LYS A 16 7.23 -22.75 14.70
N MET A 17 7.57 -23.06 15.94
CA MET A 17 6.68 -23.00 17.09
C MET A 17 7.30 -22.10 18.16
N PHE A 18 6.49 -21.24 18.78
CA PHE A 18 6.86 -20.46 19.95
C PHE A 18 6.16 -20.99 21.21
N PRO A 19 6.83 -20.97 22.38
CA PRO A 19 6.18 -21.32 23.63
C PRO A 19 4.95 -20.45 23.94
N PRO A 20 3.86 -20.96 24.58
CA PRO A 20 3.69 -22.34 25.07
C PRO A 20 3.08 -23.34 24.07
N HIS A 21 2.89 -23.12 22.80
CA HIS A 21 2.40 -24.02 21.73
C HIS A 21 1.87 -23.24 20.52
N LYS A 22 2.28 -21.98 20.32
CA LYS A 22 1.85 -21.18 19.16
C LYS A 22 2.66 -21.58 17.93
N GLN A 23 2.07 -22.41 17.06
CA GLN A 23 2.68 -22.73 15.77
C GLN A 23 2.46 -21.56 14.80
N VAL A 24 3.55 -20.95 14.33
CA VAL A 24 3.54 -19.76 13.47
C VAL A 24 3.77 -20.13 12.01
N LEU A 25 4.68 -21.07 11.74
CA LEU A 25 4.94 -21.61 10.41
C LEU A 25 4.77 -23.12 10.44
N LYS A 26 4.19 -23.69 9.38
CA LYS A 26 3.88 -25.12 9.27
C LYS A 26 4.23 -25.63 7.87
N ASP A 27 5.20 -26.52 7.78
CA ASP A 27 5.59 -27.23 6.57
C ASP A 27 5.79 -26.30 5.37
N ILE A 28 6.62 -25.27 5.54
CA ILE A 28 6.88 -24.28 4.49
C ILE A 28 7.88 -24.86 3.47
N TYR A 29 7.49 -24.77 2.20
CA TYR A 29 8.31 -25.08 1.04
C TYR A 29 8.46 -23.83 0.19
N LEU A 30 9.67 -23.36 -0.01
CA LEU A 30 9.94 -22.15 -0.79
C LEU A 30 11.29 -22.30 -1.51
N SER A 31 11.30 -22.05 -2.81
CA SER A 31 12.53 -21.90 -3.58
C SER A 31 12.40 -20.74 -4.56
N PHE A 32 13.52 -20.07 -4.85
CA PHE A 32 13.56 -19.00 -5.82
C PHE A 32 14.89 -18.91 -6.56
N PHE A 33 14.84 -18.26 -7.70
CA PHE A 33 15.96 -18.07 -8.61
C PHE A 33 16.59 -16.69 -8.40
N TYR A 34 17.78 -16.49 -8.94
CA TYR A 34 18.40 -15.17 -9.02
C TYR A 34 17.47 -14.19 -9.75
N GLY A 35 17.41 -12.94 -9.30
CA GLY A 35 16.50 -11.92 -9.86
C GLY A 35 15.02 -12.08 -9.51
N ALA A 36 14.65 -13.01 -8.60
CA ALA A 36 13.26 -13.15 -8.15
C ALA A 36 12.81 -11.93 -7.34
N LYS A 37 11.63 -11.37 -7.68
CA LYS A 37 11.02 -10.19 -7.03
C LYS A 37 9.77 -10.63 -6.29
N ILE A 38 9.90 -10.90 -4.97
CA ILE A 38 8.89 -11.59 -4.18
C ILE A 38 8.29 -10.66 -3.13
N GLY A 39 6.95 -10.54 -3.10
CA GLY A 39 6.18 -9.89 -2.03
C GLY A 39 5.61 -10.92 -1.06
N ILE A 40 5.74 -10.69 0.25
CA ILE A 40 5.10 -11.50 1.30
C ILE A 40 3.98 -10.71 1.93
N ILE A 41 2.77 -11.30 1.97
CA ILE A 41 1.58 -10.73 2.57
C ILE A 41 0.97 -11.69 3.61
N GLY A 42 0.09 -11.17 4.43
CA GLY A 42 -0.62 -11.93 5.48
C GLY A 42 -0.96 -11.07 6.69
N LEU A 43 -1.81 -11.59 7.57
CA LEU A 43 -2.25 -10.89 8.78
C LEU A 43 -1.08 -10.57 9.73
N ASN A 44 -1.28 -9.60 10.62
CA ASN A 44 -0.33 -9.34 11.68
C ASN A 44 -0.17 -10.57 12.58
N GLY A 45 1.08 -10.91 12.92
CA GLY A 45 1.39 -12.13 13.69
C GLY A 45 1.29 -13.45 12.90
N SER A 46 1.08 -13.44 11.58
CA SER A 46 1.04 -14.65 10.75
C SER A 46 2.41 -15.32 10.52
N GLY A 47 3.52 -14.67 10.93
CA GLY A 47 4.87 -15.22 10.81
C GLY A 47 5.70 -14.67 9.65
N LYS A 48 5.28 -13.57 9.02
CA LYS A 48 6.02 -12.92 7.90
C LYS A 48 7.47 -12.60 8.29
N SER A 49 7.65 -11.78 9.33
CA SER A 49 8.99 -11.40 9.82
C SER A 49 9.79 -12.60 10.35
N THR A 50 9.11 -13.62 10.93
CA THR A 50 9.76 -14.86 11.35
C THR A 50 10.31 -15.62 10.15
N LEU A 51 9.56 -15.69 9.04
CA LEU A 51 10.04 -16.31 7.81
C LEU A 51 11.27 -15.57 7.26
N LEU A 52 11.25 -14.22 7.21
CA LEU A 52 12.41 -13.44 6.79
C LEU A 52 13.63 -13.67 7.69
N LYS A 53 13.43 -13.69 9.03
CA LYS A 53 14.52 -13.96 9.99
C LYS A 53 15.15 -15.35 9.80
N ILE A 54 14.34 -16.36 9.44
CA ILE A 54 14.84 -17.71 9.12
C ILE A 54 15.66 -17.65 7.82
N ILE A 55 15.15 -16.97 6.78
CA ILE A 55 15.88 -16.79 5.51
C ILE A 55 17.16 -15.97 5.74
N ALA A 56 17.15 -14.95 6.60
CA ALA A 56 18.34 -14.16 6.94
C ALA A 56 19.37 -14.91 7.82
N GLY A 57 19.02 -16.13 8.33
CA GLY A 57 19.87 -16.88 9.25
C GLY A 57 19.94 -16.32 10.67
N VAL A 58 19.13 -15.33 11.00
CA VAL A 58 19.01 -14.70 12.32
C VAL A 58 18.29 -15.65 13.29
N GLU A 59 17.18 -16.25 12.84
CA GLU A 59 16.44 -17.24 13.62
C GLU A 59 16.90 -18.66 13.23
N LYS A 60 17.51 -19.36 14.19
CA LYS A 60 18.07 -20.70 13.98
C LYS A 60 17.25 -21.82 14.60
N SER A 61 16.26 -21.48 15.43
CA SER A 61 15.42 -22.45 16.15
C SER A 61 14.17 -22.77 15.34
N TYR A 62 14.28 -23.65 14.35
CA TYR A 62 13.18 -24.13 13.50
C TYR A 62 13.39 -25.62 13.15
N GLN A 63 12.34 -26.28 12.65
CA GLN A 63 12.40 -27.63 12.07
C GLN A 63 12.44 -27.51 10.55
N GLY A 64 13.07 -28.46 9.87
CA GLY A 64 13.23 -28.46 8.41
C GLY A 64 14.62 -28.01 7.98
N GLU A 65 14.79 -27.78 6.69
CA GLU A 65 16.07 -27.44 6.08
C GLU A 65 16.00 -26.13 5.31
N VAL A 66 17.07 -25.34 5.42
CA VAL A 66 17.26 -24.10 4.65
C VAL A 66 18.63 -24.18 3.99
N VAL A 67 18.67 -24.09 2.69
CA VAL A 67 19.87 -24.22 1.87
C VAL A 67 20.07 -23.02 0.99
N PHE A 68 21.23 -22.38 1.07
CA PHE A 68 21.71 -21.37 0.15
C PHE A 68 22.71 -21.96 -0.83
N SER A 69 22.63 -21.54 -2.07
CA SER A 69 23.74 -21.82 -3.00
C SER A 69 24.98 -21.03 -2.56
N PRO A 70 26.18 -21.65 -2.58
CA PRO A 70 27.39 -20.96 -2.15
C PRO A 70 27.71 -19.75 -3.05
N GLY A 71 28.30 -18.70 -2.44
CA GLY A 71 28.77 -17.51 -3.13
C GLY A 71 27.77 -16.37 -3.25
N TYR A 72 26.58 -16.47 -2.66
CA TYR A 72 25.58 -15.39 -2.64
C TYR A 72 25.54 -14.70 -1.28
N SER A 73 25.56 -13.37 -1.31
CA SER A 73 25.43 -12.51 -0.14
C SER A 73 23.96 -12.24 0.21
N VAL A 74 23.65 -12.13 1.51
CA VAL A 74 22.30 -11.85 2.01
C VAL A 74 22.32 -10.59 2.85
N GLY A 75 21.49 -9.64 2.50
CA GLY A 75 21.26 -8.42 3.29
C GLY A 75 19.85 -8.42 3.87
N TYR A 76 19.73 -8.02 5.14
CA TYR A 76 18.46 -8.00 5.85
C TYR A 76 18.20 -6.67 6.54
N LEU A 77 17.06 -6.03 6.22
CA LEU A 77 16.57 -4.88 6.95
C LEU A 77 15.65 -5.37 8.08
N GLU A 78 16.12 -5.22 9.31
CA GLU A 78 15.31 -5.50 10.50
C GLU A 78 14.27 -4.42 10.73
N GLN A 79 13.15 -4.79 11.39
CA GLN A 79 12.11 -3.84 11.79
C GLN A 79 12.65 -2.74 12.72
N GLU A 80 13.55 -3.10 13.64
CA GLU A 80 14.29 -2.19 14.51
C GLU A 80 15.80 -2.43 14.31
N PRO A 81 16.44 -1.71 13.39
CA PRO A 81 17.84 -1.94 13.07
C PRO A 81 18.75 -1.50 14.21
N LYS A 82 19.72 -2.35 14.54
CA LYS A 82 20.76 -2.07 15.51
C LYS A 82 21.91 -1.38 14.79
N LEU A 83 22.06 -0.09 15.03
CA LEU A 83 23.17 0.73 14.55
C LEU A 83 24.08 1.09 15.73
N ASP A 84 25.36 1.29 15.46
CA ASP A 84 26.33 1.70 16.47
C ASP A 84 25.99 3.13 16.94
N PRO A 85 25.68 3.35 18.23
CA PRO A 85 25.26 4.64 18.75
C PRO A 85 26.36 5.70 18.75
N GLU A 86 27.62 5.30 18.70
CA GLU A 86 28.78 6.21 18.75
C GLU A 86 29.17 6.76 17.37
N LYS A 87 28.66 6.17 16.29
CA LYS A 87 28.94 6.58 14.92
C LYS A 87 28.02 7.71 14.46
N THR A 88 28.48 8.44 13.45
CA THR A 88 27.68 9.41 12.71
C THR A 88 26.83 8.73 11.62
N VAL A 89 25.85 9.45 11.09
CA VAL A 89 25.00 8.97 9.97
C VAL A 89 25.86 8.59 8.78
N LYS A 90 26.82 9.44 8.39
CA LYS A 90 27.72 9.21 7.26
C LYS A 90 28.57 7.95 7.44
N GLU A 91 29.17 7.78 8.62
CA GLU A 91 30.00 6.60 8.92
C GLU A 91 29.19 5.30 8.81
N VAL A 92 27.94 5.28 9.29
CA VAL A 92 27.06 4.11 9.17
C VAL A 92 26.69 3.82 7.72
N VAL A 93 26.40 4.85 6.91
CA VAL A 93 26.05 4.66 5.49
C VAL A 93 27.27 4.17 4.70
N GLN A 94 28.47 4.70 5.01
CA GLN A 94 29.75 4.27 4.41
C GLN A 94 30.07 2.80 4.66
N GLU A 95 29.64 2.21 5.79
CA GLU A 95 29.79 0.76 6.04
C GLU A 95 29.22 -0.09 4.90
N GLY A 96 28.14 0.37 4.25
CA GLY A 96 27.52 -0.34 3.11
C GLY A 96 28.41 -0.42 1.88
N VAL A 97 29.35 0.50 1.74
CA VAL A 97 30.28 0.58 0.61
C VAL A 97 31.73 0.38 1.03
N GLN A 98 31.96 -0.14 2.25
CA GLN A 98 33.30 -0.31 2.82
C GLN A 98 34.26 -1.06 1.87
N PRO A 99 33.87 -2.15 1.17
CA PRO A 99 34.77 -2.81 0.22
C PRO A 99 35.24 -1.91 -0.91
N ILE A 100 34.40 -0.97 -1.35
CA ILE A 100 34.73 0.01 -2.41
C ILE A 100 35.69 1.07 -1.86
N LEU A 101 35.43 1.55 -0.62
CA LEU A 101 36.32 2.50 0.04
C LEU A 101 37.70 1.92 0.31
N ASP A 102 37.75 0.65 0.72
CA ASP A 102 39.01 -0.07 0.96
C ASP A 102 39.79 -0.22 -0.37
N LEU A 103 39.10 -0.50 -1.48
CA LEU A 103 39.69 -0.59 -2.81
C LEU A 103 40.31 0.77 -3.25
N LEU A 104 39.59 1.88 -3.04
CA LEU A 104 40.09 3.22 -3.33
C LEU A 104 41.29 3.57 -2.44
N ALA A 105 41.23 3.26 -1.15
CA ALA A 105 42.34 3.49 -0.21
C ALA A 105 43.58 2.65 -0.56
N GLU A 106 43.39 1.41 -1.06
CA GLU A 106 44.50 0.59 -1.54
C GLU A 106 45.12 1.19 -2.80
N TYR A 107 44.28 1.65 -3.75
CA TYR A 107 44.74 2.32 -4.97
C TYR A 107 45.56 3.59 -4.65
N GLU A 108 45.11 4.41 -3.70
CA GLU A 108 45.86 5.60 -3.25
C GLU A 108 47.22 5.21 -2.65
N LYS A 109 47.26 4.18 -1.78
CA LYS A 109 48.53 3.68 -1.19
C LYS A 109 49.49 3.17 -2.26
N VAL A 110 48.99 2.47 -3.29
CA VAL A 110 49.80 2.01 -4.41
C VAL A 110 50.36 3.22 -5.18
N ASN A 111 49.54 4.26 -5.39
CA ASN A 111 49.99 5.49 -6.05
C ASN A 111 51.05 6.26 -5.22
N GLU A 112 50.90 6.34 -3.90
CA GLU A 112 51.90 6.92 -2.99
C GLU A 112 53.22 6.16 -3.02
N SER A 113 53.15 4.80 -3.13
CA SER A 113 54.32 3.94 -3.17
C SER A 113 55.21 4.12 -4.40
N PHE A 114 54.69 4.73 -5.49
CA PHE A 114 55.52 5.11 -6.65
C PHE A 114 56.61 6.17 -6.34
N GLY A 115 56.40 6.95 -5.25
CA GLY A 115 57.34 7.95 -4.78
C GLY A 115 58.42 7.39 -3.82
N ASP A 116 58.35 6.12 -3.46
CA ASP A 116 59.28 5.51 -2.50
C ASP A 116 60.65 5.24 -3.15
N PRO A 117 61.74 5.76 -2.61
CA PRO A 117 63.09 5.54 -3.13
C PRO A 117 63.44 4.08 -3.34
N ASP A 118 63.02 3.19 -2.42
CA ASP A 118 63.28 1.75 -2.49
C ASP A 118 62.57 1.04 -3.64
N VAL A 119 61.50 1.62 -4.17
CA VAL A 119 60.77 1.15 -5.34
C VAL A 119 61.36 1.70 -6.63
N LEU A 120 61.80 2.97 -6.62
CA LEU A 120 62.42 3.62 -7.76
C LEU A 120 63.76 2.98 -8.16
N GLU A 121 64.48 2.39 -7.22
CA GLU A 121 65.78 1.70 -7.47
C GLU A 121 65.63 0.23 -7.87
N ASP A 122 64.43 -0.38 -7.76
CA ASP A 122 64.20 -1.81 -8.03
C ASP A 122 63.19 -2.00 -9.18
N PRO A 123 63.62 -2.36 -10.40
CA PRO A 123 62.75 -2.54 -11.56
C PRO A 123 61.65 -3.60 -11.36
N ASP A 124 61.95 -4.70 -10.61
CA ASP A 124 61.00 -5.79 -10.40
C ASP A 124 59.86 -5.34 -9.47
N LYS A 125 60.15 -4.52 -8.46
CA LYS A 125 59.13 -3.93 -7.58
C LYS A 125 58.27 -2.89 -8.32
N MET A 126 58.89 -2.12 -9.21
CA MET A 126 58.17 -1.15 -10.05
C MET A 126 57.19 -1.85 -10.98
N GLU A 127 57.60 -2.95 -11.67
CA GLU A 127 56.70 -3.71 -12.53
C GLU A 127 55.55 -4.37 -11.75
N ALA A 128 55.81 -4.92 -10.57
CA ALA A 128 54.77 -5.46 -9.67
C ALA A 128 53.76 -4.37 -9.21
N LEU A 129 54.24 -3.18 -8.94
CA LEU A 129 53.41 -2.07 -8.50
C LEU A 129 52.50 -1.58 -9.66
N ILE A 130 53.03 -1.47 -10.87
CA ILE A 130 52.27 -1.11 -12.08
C ILE A 130 51.18 -2.17 -12.36
N ALA A 131 51.51 -3.46 -12.26
CA ALA A 131 50.54 -4.52 -12.45
C ALA A 131 49.42 -4.46 -11.40
N ARG A 132 49.76 -4.21 -10.11
CA ARG A 132 48.77 -4.03 -9.04
C ARG A 132 47.90 -2.82 -9.24
N GLN A 133 48.45 -1.68 -9.66
CA GLN A 133 47.69 -0.49 -9.98
C GLN A 133 46.69 -0.75 -11.10
N ALA A 134 47.10 -1.41 -12.19
CA ALA A 134 46.21 -1.74 -13.30
C ALA A 134 45.06 -2.67 -12.86
N GLU A 135 45.36 -3.70 -12.07
CA GLU A 135 44.33 -4.57 -11.50
C GLU A 135 43.31 -3.82 -10.64
N LEU A 136 43.79 -2.96 -9.73
CA LEU A 136 42.93 -2.13 -8.89
C LEU A 136 42.09 -1.15 -9.72
N GLN A 137 42.68 -0.55 -10.75
CA GLN A 137 41.97 0.37 -11.64
C GLN A 137 40.85 -0.34 -12.40
N ASP A 138 41.10 -1.54 -12.93
CA ASP A 138 40.07 -2.34 -13.61
C ASP A 138 38.89 -2.65 -12.65
N HIS A 139 39.18 -2.96 -11.38
CA HIS A 139 38.16 -3.19 -10.35
C HIS A 139 37.38 -1.91 -9.99
N ILE A 140 38.06 -0.76 -9.87
CA ILE A 140 37.46 0.54 -9.58
C ILE A 140 36.53 0.96 -10.74
N ASP A 141 36.97 0.81 -11.99
CA ASP A 141 36.19 1.15 -13.17
C ASP A 141 34.97 0.21 -13.33
N ALA A 142 35.15 -1.11 -13.09
CA ALA A 142 34.05 -2.07 -13.12
C ALA A 142 32.97 -1.83 -12.06
N SER A 143 33.35 -1.32 -10.89
CA SER A 143 32.42 -0.99 -9.79
C SER A 143 31.91 0.45 -9.81
N ASP A 144 32.34 1.29 -10.78
CA ASP A 144 32.07 2.73 -10.83
C ASP A 144 32.35 3.42 -9.48
N ALA A 145 33.51 3.07 -8.87
CA ALA A 145 33.88 3.50 -7.53
C ALA A 145 34.25 4.98 -7.47
N TRP A 146 34.69 5.59 -8.58
CA TRP A 146 35.00 7.03 -8.66
C TRP A 146 33.82 7.93 -8.34
N ASN A 147 32.59 7.47 -8.55
CA ASN A 147 31.37 8.22 -8.29
C ASN A 147 30.70 7.86 -6.97
N ILE A 148 31.41 7.20 -6.04
CA ILE A 148 30.80 6.65 -4.83
C ILE A 148 30.21 7.72 -3.93
N ASP A 149 30.88 8.86 -3.74
CA ASP A 149 30.39 9.97 -2.92
C ASP A 149 29.08 10.54 -3.47
N ASN A 150 28.99 10.73 -4.78
CA ASN A 150 27.75 11.18 -5.43
C ASN A 150 26.61 10.13 -5.29
N LYS A 151 26.94 8.84 -5.31
CA LYS A 151 25.94 7.76 -5.08
C LYS A 151 25.44 7.78 -3.64
N LEU A 152 26.34 7.98 -2.67
CA LEU A 152 26.01 8.13 -1.26
C LEU A 152 25.08 9.32 -1.02
N GLU A 153 25.47 10.52 -1.49
CA GLU A 153 24.66 11.73 -1.35
C GLU A 153 23.26 11.55 -1.96
N ARG A 154 23.18 11.08 -3.20
CA ARG A 154 21.89 10.84 -3.88
C ARG A 154 20.99 9.86 -3.12
N ALA A 155 21.55 8.77 -2.58
CA ALA A 155 20.77 7.80 -1.82
C ALA A 155 20.32 8.38 -0.46
N MET A 156 21.20 9.12 0.22
CA MET A 156 20.88 9.80 1.49
C MET A 156 19.81 10.88 1.29
N ASP A 157 19.93 11.71 0.26
CA ASP A 157 18.95 12.73 -0.09
C ASP A 157 17.58 12.11 -0.46
N ALA A 158 17.57 11.09 -1.31
CA ALA A 158 16.35 10.43 -1.76
C ALA A 158 15.59 9.76 -0.61
N LEU A 159 16.30 9.18 0.36
CA LEU A 159 15.71 8.60 1.57
C LEU A 159 15.56 9.63 2.70
N ARG A 160 15.93 10.89 2.46
CA ARG A 160 15.90 11.97 3.45
C ARG A 160 16.55 11.55 4.76
N CYS A 161 17.77 11.04 4.66
CA CYS A 161 18.57 10.72 5.82
C CYS A 161 18.85 11.99 6.64
N PRO A 162 19.06 11.87 7.97
CA PRO A 162 19.51 12.99 8.79
C PRO A 162 20.88 13.53 8.34
N PRO A 163 21.29 14.72 8.81
CA PRO A 163 22.59 15.31 8.48
C PRO A 163 23.76 14.35 8.75
N ASP A 164 24.79 14.44 7.91
CA ASP A 164 25.94 13.55 7.87
C ASP A 164 26.67 13.40 9.21
N ASP A 165 26.80 14.51 9.94
CA ASP A 165 27.52 14.63 11.20
C ASP A 165 26.68 14.28 12.44
N GLN A 166 25.38 14.00 12.26
CA GLN A 166 24.49 13.72 13.38
C GLN A 166 24.80 12.36 14.01
N PRO A 167 24.99 12.27 15.35
CA PRO A 167 25.24 11.00 16.03
C PRO A 167 24.00 10.10 16.03
N VAL A 168 24.18 8.80 15.77
CA VAL A 168 23.10 7.80 15.69
C VAL A 168 22.27 7.73 16.98
N LYS A 169 22.85 7.98 18.14
CA LYS A 169 22.14 7.98 19.43
C LYS A 169 21.02 9.02 19.52
N THR A 170 21.11 10.12 18.76
CA THR A 170 20.11 11.20 18.78
C THR A 170 18.97 10.96 17.80
N LEU A 171 19.08 9.94 16.94
CA LEU A 171 18.10 9.67 15.90
C LEU A 171 16.83 9.04 16.48
N SER A 172 15.69 9.44 15.93
CA SER A 172 14.41 8.74 16.12
C SER A 172 14.43 7.34 15.52
N GLY A 173 13.48 6.47 15.90
CA GLY A 173 13.37 5.13 15.34
C GLY A 173 13.20 5.12 13.81
N GLY A 174 12.41 6.06 13.28
CA GLY A 174 12.21 6.20 11.84
C GLY A 174 13.47 6.66 11.10
N GLU A 175 14.24 7.59 11.68
CA GLU A 175 15.50 8.04 11.11
C GLU A 175 16.55 6.94 11.09
N ARG A 176 16.72 6.21 12.20
CA ARG A 176 17.61 5.03 12.25
C ARG A 176 17.28 4.02 11.17
N ARG A 177 15.99 3.81 10.93
CA ARG A 177 15.53 2.87 9.91
C ARG A 177 15.86 3.35 8.49
N ARG A 178 15.71 4.66 8.18
CA ARG A 178 16.11 5.22 6.89
C ARG A 178 17.60 5.10 6.64
N VAL A 179 18.43 5.39 7.64
CA VAL A 179 19.90 5.22 7.57
C VAL A 179 20.28 3.75 7.34
N ALA A 180 19.66 2.81 8.07
CA ALA A 180 19.91 1.39 7.89
C ALA A 180 19.49 0.89 6.50
N LEU A 181 18.34 1.38 6.00
CA LEU A 181 17.87 1.07 4.63
C LEU A 181 18.86 1.61 3.60
N CYS A 182 19.31 2.88 3.74
CA CYS A 182 20.30 3.48 2.85
C CYS A 182 21.59 2.65 2.79
N ARG A 183 22.16 2.29 3.95
CA ARG A 183 23.33 1.42 4.05
C ARG A 183 23.13 0.11 3.32
N LEU A 184 21.98 -0.55 3.55
CA LEU A 184 21.70 -1.86 2.97
C LEU A 184 21.53 -1.82 1.46
N LEU A 185 20.85 -0.78 0.92
CA LEU A 185 20.66 -0.62 -0.52
C LEU A 185 21.99 -0.34 -1.24
N LEU A 186 22.88 0.43 -0.62
CA LEU A 186 24.22 0.72 -1.15
C LEU A 186 25.14 -0.51 -1.14
N GLN A 187 24.95 -1.42 -0.18
CA GLN A 187 25.68 -2.70 -0.10
C GLN A 187 25.38 -3.63 -1.29
N GLN A 188 24.19 -3.51 -1.90
CA GLN A 188 23.72 -4.30 -3.06
C GLN A 188 23.94 -5.83 -2.92
N PRO A 189 23.46 -6.49 -1.84
CA PRO A 189 23.62 -7.93 -1.67
C PRO A 189 22.86 -8.71 -2.75
N ASP A 190 23.28 -9.93 -3.10
CA ASP A 190 22.61 -10.78 -4.09
C ASP A 190 21.16 -11.12 -3.72
N ILE A 191 20.88 -11.25 -2.42
CA ILE A 191 19.56 -11.50 -1.86
C ILE A 191 19.24 -10.39 -0.86
N LEU A 192 18.24 -9.57 -1.17
CA LEU A 192 17.81 -8.45 -0.35
C LEU A 192 16.50 -8.80 0.38
N LEU A 193 16.51 -8.73 1.70
CA LEU A 193 15.35 -9.03 2.56
C LEU A 193 14.88 -7.76 3.25
N LEU A 194 13.65 -7.32 2.96
CA LEU A 194 13.10 -6.06 3.44
C LEU A 194 11.83 -6.30 4.26
N ASP A 195 11.86 -5.97 5.55
CA ASP A 195 10.70 -6.05 6.44
C ASP A 195 10.07 -4.67 6.61
N GLU A 196 8.93 -4.42 5.95
CA GLU A 196 8.17 -3.16 5.94
C GLU A 196 9.02 -1.92 5.56
N PRO A 197 9.74 -1.91 4.43
CA PRO A 197 10.68 -0.83 4.09
C PRO A 197 9.99 0.51 3.81
N THR A 198 8.70 0.51 3.49
CA THR A 198 7.90 1.70 3.19
C THR A 198 7.45 2.47 4.44
N ASN A 199 7.53 1.86 5.63
CA ASN A 199 7.14 2.52 6.87
C ASN A 199 8.09 3.69 7.17
N HIS A 200 7.54 4.83 7.58
CA HIS A 200 8.25 6.08 7.88
C HIS A 200 8.94 6.75 6.66
N LEU A 201 8.70 6.27 5.45
CA LEU A 201 9.09 6.95 4.21
C LEU A 201 7.95 7.85 3.73
N ASP A 202 8.28 9.01 3.21
CA ASP A 202 7.32 9.82 2.47
C ASP A 202 7.15 9.29 1.03
N ILE A 203 6.17 9.82 0.33
CA ILE A 203 5.80 9.36 -1.02
C ILE A 203 6.98 9.45 -2.00
N GLN A 204 7.81 10.50 -1.91
CA GLN A 204 8.96 10.69 -2.81
C GLN A 204 10.03 9.63 -2.55
N SER A 205 10.37 9.37 -1.27
CA SER A 205 11.31 8.31 -0.88
C SER A 205 10.83 6.92 -1.27
N VAL A 206 9.51 6.65 -1.15
CA VAL A 206 8.92 5.38 -1.60
C VAL A 206 9.03 5.24 -3.11
N THR A 207 8.76 6.30 -3.89
CA THR A 207 8.89 6.26 -5.36
C THR A 207 10.32 5.98 -5.79
N TRP A 208 11.30 6.63 -5.16
CA TRP A 208 12.71 6.34 -5.41
C TRP A 208 13.07 4.88 -5.09
N LEU A 209 12.58 4.35 -3.96
CA LEU A 209 12.81 2.95 -3.58
C LEU A 209 12.18 1.97 -4.60
N GLU A 210 11.00 2.29 -5.13
CA GLU A 210 10.37 1.49 -6.21
C GLU A 210 11.26 1.43 -7.45
N ASP A 211 11.78 2.57 -7.89
CA ASP A 211 12.61 2.63 -9.09
C ASP A 211 13.96 1.94 -8.87
N PHE A 212 14.53 2.05 -7.67
CA PHE A 212 15.71 1.29 -7.28
C PHE A 212 15.46 -0.22 -7.35
N LEU A 213 14.38 -0.72 -6.73
CA LEU A 213 14.05 -2.15 -6.69
C LEU A 213 13.66 -2.71 -8.06
N LYS A 214 13.06 -1.90 -8.95
CA LYS A 214 12.79 -2.32 -10.33
C LYS A 214 14.09 -2.58 -11.11
N SER A 215 15.09 -1.74 -10.92
CA SER A 215 16.40 -1.85 -11.57
C SER A 215 17.33 -2.84 -10.88
N TYR A 216 16.96 -3.33 -9.68
CA TYR A 216 17.79 -4.25 -8.90
C TYR A 216 18.00 -5.59 -9.61
N ALA A 217 19.26 -5.97 -9.84
CA ALA A 217 19.61 -7.19 -10.57
C ALA A 217 19.48 -8.46 -9.72
N GLY A 218 19.74 -8.38 -8.40
CA GLY A 218 19.63 -9.48 -7.45
C GLY A 218 18.19 -9.88 -7.13
N ALA A 219 18.03 -10.93 -6.34
CA ALA A 219 16.73 -11.33 -5.83
C ALA A 219 16.35 -10.46 -4.62
N PHE A 220 15.06 -10.15 -4.46
CA PHE A 220 14.59 -9.56 -3.23
C PHE A 220 13.29 -10.19 -2.73
N ILE A 221 13.13 -10.17 -1.41
CA ILE A 221 11.90 -10.53 -0.72
C ILE A 221 11.49 -9.34 0.14
N VAL A 222 10.28 -8.85 -0.08
CA VAL A 222 9.74 -7.71 0.65
C VAL A 222 8.45 -8.06 1.37
N ILE A 223 8.37 -7.71 2.65
CA ILE A 223 7.12 -7.65 3.39
C ILE A 223 6.65 -6.20 3.32
N SER A 224 5.45 -5.94 2.84
CA SER A 224 4.84 -4.62 2.89
C SER A 224 3.33 -4.72 3.00
N HIS A 225 2.74 -3.73 3.66
CA HIS A 225 1.30 -3.49 3.68
C HIS A 225 0.89 -2.43 2.65
N ASP A 226 1.84 -1.84 1.91
CA ASP A 226 1.58 -0.93 0.79
C ASP A 226 1.30 -1.75 -0.49
N ARG A 227 0.01 -1.84 -0.85
CA ARG A 227 -0.46 -2.59 -2.02
C ARG A 227 0.07 -2.01 -3.34
N TYR A 228 0.10 -0.67 -3.44
CA TYR A 228 0.60 0.03 -4.61
C TYR A 228 2.09 -0.23 -4.85
N PHE A 229 2.87 -0.21 -3.77
CA PHE A 229 4.29 -0.58 -3.80
C PHE A 229 4.49 -2.03 -4.26
N LEU A 230 3.76 -2.99 -3.67
CA LEU A 230 3.86 -4.40 -4.05
C LEU A 230 3.50 -4.63 -5.52
N ASP A 231 2.47 -3.95 -6.03
CA ASP A 231 2.07 -4.08 -7.44
C ASP A 231 3.15 -3.60 -8.41
N ARG A 232 3.94 -2.60 -8.01
CA ARG A 232 4.98 -2.01 -8.87
C ARG A 232 6.31 -2.75 -8.84
N VAL A 233 6.66 -3.39 -7.72
CA VAL A 233 8.00 -3.96 -7.55
C VAL A 233 8.04 -5.49 -7.56
N THR A 234 6.91 -6.19 -7.35
CA THR A 234 6.91 -7.66 -7.25
C THR A 234 6.31 -8.32 -8.49
N ASN A 235 6.84 -9.51 -8.81
CA ASN A 235 6.32 -10.39 -9.87
C ASN A 235 5.85 -11.75 -9.33
N ARG A 236 6.03 -12.01 -8.03
CA ARG A 236 5.54 -13.19 -7.31
C ARG A 236 5.06 -12.78 -5.93
N THR A 237 3.88 -13.26 -5.53
CA THR A 237 3.27 -12.97 -4.24
C THR A 237 3.15 -14.24 -3.41
N LEU A 238 3.58 -14.17 -2.17
CA LEU A 238 3.50 -15.24 -1.16
C LEU A 238 2.54 -14.80 -0.05
N GLU A 239 1.46 -15.55 0.17
CA GLU A 239 0.54 -15.31 1.28
C GLU A 239 0.80 -16.31 2.40
N ILE A 240 0.99 -15.81 3.63
CA ILE A 240 1.05 -16.63 4.85
C ILE A 240 -0.28 -16.55 5.57
N LYS A 241 -1.00 -17.68 5.61
CA LYS A 241 -2.28 -17.80 6.26
C LYS A 241 -2.36 -19.10 7.06
N ASN A 242 -2.74 -19.01 8.34
CA ASN A 242 -2.81 -20.17 9.25
C ASN A 242 -1.52 -21.02 9.29
N GLY A 243 -0.36 -20.35 9.21
CA GLY A 243 0.96 -20.99 9.21
C GLY A 243 1.37 -21.67 7.90
N LYS A 244 0.53 -21.65 6.86
CA LYS A 244 0.81 -22.20 5.53
C LYS A 244 1.18 -21.10 4.55
N LEU A 245 2.04 -21.43 3.58
CA LEU A 245 2.46 -20.55 2.51
C LEU A 245 1.73 -20.88 1.22
N THR A 246 1.11 -19.89 0.61
CA THR A 246 0.53 -20.00 -0.74
C THR A 246 1.30 -19.08 -1.67
N ALA A 247 1.82 -19.61 -2.77
CA ALA A 247 2.57 -18.86 -3.77
C ALA A 247 1.71 -18.60 -5.01
N THR A 248 1.74 -17.38 -5.52
CA THR A 248 1.06 -16.96 -6.75
C THR A 248 2.05 -16.25 -7.66
N ASN A 249 2.08 -16.61 -8.93
CA ASN A 249 2.82 -15.89 -9.95
C ASN A 249 2.02 -14.65 -10.35
N GLY A 250 2.59 -13.50 -10.11
CA GLY A 250 1.98 -12.19 -10.33
C GLY A 250 2.16 -11.26 -9.12
N ASN A 251 1.80 -10.00 -9.33
CA ASN A 251 1.81 -8.95 -8.31
C ASN A 251 0.63 -9.13 -7.32
N TYR A 252 0.49 -8.17 -6.40
CA TYR A 252 -0.56 -8.20 -5.37
C TYR A 252 -1.98 -8.22 -5.98
N SER A 253 -2.28 -7.34 -6.94
CA SER A 253 -3.61 -7.27 -7.58
C SER A 253 -3.98 -8.59 -8.26
N ARG A 254 -3.04 -9.20 -8.96
CA ARG A 254 -3.27 -10.52 -9.59
C ARG A 254 -3.49 -11.62 -8.56
N HIS A 255 -2.78 -11.57 -7.42
CA HIS A 255 -3.00 -12.50 -6.32
C HIS A 255 -4.42 -12.40 -5.76
N VAL A 256 -4.89 -11.18 -5.46
CA VAL A 256 -6.24 -10.92 -4.94
C VAL A 256 -7.32 -11.42 -5.91
N GLU A 257 -7.19 -11.14 -7.21
CA GLU A 257 -8.11 -11.62 -8.25
C GLU A 257 -8.20 -13.15 -8.27
N LEU A 258 -7.06 -13.85 -8.27
CA LEU A 258 -7.00 -15.30 -8.26
C LEU A 258 -7.59 -15.90 -6.97
N MET A 259 -7.33 -15.30 -5.83
CA MET A 259 -7.86 -15.76 -4.54
C MET A 259 -9.36 -15.51 -4.43
N SER A 260 -9.88 -14.38 -4.91
CA SER A 260 -11.32 -14.09 -4.93
C SER A 260 -12.07 -15.09 -5.80
N THR A 261 -11.57 -15.35 -7.01
CA THR A 261 -12.13 -16.36 -7.93
C THR A 261 -12.11 -17.76 -7.30
N ARG A 262 -10.99 -18.17 -6.70
CA ARG A 262 -10.88 -19.46 -6.01
C ARG A 262 -11.87 -19.57 -4.84
N ASN A 263 -11.99 -18.53 -4.02
CA ASN A 263 -12.91 -18.50 -2.90
C ASN A 263 -14.37 -18.56 -3.36
N GLU A 264 -14.72 -17.91 -4.46
CA GLU A 264 -16.06 -17.97 -5.04
C GLU A 264 -16.40 -19.39 -5.54
N ILE A 265 -15.47 -20.03 -6.25
CA ILE A 265 -15.62 -21.43 -6.68
C ILE A 265 -15.81 -22.35 -5.46
N LEU A 266 -15.00 -22.19 -4.41
CA LEU A 266 -15.13 -22.97 -3.18
C LEU A 266 -16.47 -22.74 -2.48
N ARG A 267 -16.95 -21.47 -2.40
CA ARG A 267 -18.28 -21.15 -1.84
C ARG A 267 -19.40 -21.81 -2.64
N ARG A 268 -19.35 -21.76 -3.98
CA ARG A 268 -20.33 -22.43 -4.85
C ARG A 268 -20.30 -23.96 -4.66
N HIS A 269 -19.12 -24.56 -4.64
CA HIS A 269 -18.93 -26.00 -4.42
C HIS A 269 -19.50 -26.42 -3.05
N TYR A 270 -19.14 -25.72 -2.00
CA TYR A 270 -19.65 -25.96 -0.66
C TYR A 270 -21.17 -25.86 -0.57
N ALA A 271 -21.75 -24.82 -1.16
CA ALA A 271 -23.21 -24.65 -1.18
C ALA A 271 -23.91 -25.77 -1.94
N ASN A 272 -23.35 -26.22 -3.07
CA ASN A 272 -23.89 -27.33 -3.86
C ASN A 272 -23.78 -28.67 -3.12
N GLN A 273 -22.62 -28.96 -2.53
CA GLN A 273 -22.45 -30.18 -1.73
C GLN A 273 -23.38 -30.19 -0.50
N LYS A 274 -23.56 -29.05 0.17
CA LYS A 274 -24.49 -28.95 1.32
C LYS A 274 -25.94 -29.16 0.91
N LYS A 275 -26.36 -28.63 -0.25
CA LYS A 275 -27.69 -28.88 -0.81
C LYS A 275 -27.87 -30.37 -1.14
N GLU A 276 -26.87 -31.03 -1.73
CA GLU A 276 -26.92 -32.45 -2.07
C GLU A 276 -26.97 -33.34 -0.82
N ILE A 277 -26.15 -33.01 0.21
CA ILE A 277 -26.21 -33.70 1.50
C ILE A 277 -27.63 -33.61 2.09
N HIS A 278 -28.21 -32.40 2.14
CA HIS A 278 -29.55 -32.20 2.68
C HIS A 278 -30.62 -32.94 1.88
N ARG A 279 -30.53 -32.97 0.52
CA ARG A 279 -31.39 -33.76 -0.35
C ARG A 279 -31.31 -35.26 -0.02
N LEU A 280 -30.09 -35.79 0.13
CA LEU A 280 -29.86 -37.20 0.45
C LEU A 280 -30.34 -37.55 1.87
N GLU A 281 -30.16 -36.66 2.87
CA GLU A 281 -30.70 -36.82 4.21
C GLU A 281 -32.23 -36.94 4.19
N GLY A 282 -32.93 -36.11 3.38
CA GLY A 282 -34.36 -36.20 3.18
C GLY A 282 -34.79 -37.54 2.53
N VAL A 283 -34.03 -38.03 1.56
CA VAL A 283 -34.28 -39.33 0.93
C VAL A 283 -34.11 -40.47 1.97
N VAL A 284 -33.08 -40.44 2.77
CA VAL A 284 -32.84 -41.42 3.85
C VAL A 284 -33.98 -41.44 4.86
N GLU A 285 -34.46 -40.25 5.28
CA GLU A 285 -35.58 -40.15 6.20
C GLU A 285 -36.88 -40.73 5.60
N GLN A 286 -37.15 -40.43 4.34
CA GLN A 286 -38.31 -40.95 3.62
C GLN A 286 -38.26 -42.47 3.46
N GLN A 287 -37.10 -43.06 3.08
CA GLN A 287 -36.88 -44.50 2.95
C GLN A 287 -37.08 -45.23 4.30
N ARG A 288 -36.60 -44.64 5.39
CA ARG A 288 -36.82 -45.18 6.74
C ARG A 288 -38.26 -45.16 7.18
N ARG A 289 -39.05 -44.13 6.81
CA ARG A 289 -40.50 -44.06 7.11
C ARG A 289 -41.30 -45.14 6.41
N TRP A 290 -40.89 -45.59 5.22
CA TRP A 290 -41.61 -46.64 4.47
C TRP A 290 -41.39 -48.04 5.01
N GLY A 291 -40.44 -48.31 5.91
CA GLY A 291 -40.32 -49.48 6.77
C GLY A 291 -40.06 -50.83 6.10
N GLN A 292 -39.87 -50.93 4.77
CA GLN A 292 -39.60 -52.17 4.08
C GLN A 292 -38.08 -52.50 4.10
N ALA A 293 -37.74 -53.81 4.20
CA ALA A 293 -36.35 -54.28 4.32
C ALA A 293 -35.43 -53.74 3.16
N HIS A 294 -35.94 -53.71 1.94
CA HIS A 294 -35.21 -53.16 0.79
C HIS A 294 -34.87 -51.66 0.92
N ASN A 295 -35.77 -50.89 1.56
CA ASN A 295 -35.57 -49.45 1.77
C ASN A 295 -34.48 -49.18 2.82
N PHE A 296 -34.27 -50.07 3.80
CA PHE A 296 -33.15 -49.94 4.75
C PHE A 296 -31.79 -50.12 4.09
N ILE A 297 -31.63 -51.06 3.14
CA ILE A 297 -30.39 -51.26 2.39
C ILE A 297 -30.10 -50.01 1.56
N THR A 298 -31.10 -49.44 0.89
CA THR A 298 -30.98 -48.24 0.09
C THR A 298 -30.63 -47.03 0.95
N ALA A 299 -31.24 -46.88 2.14
CA ALA A 299 -30.93 -45.84 3.09
C ALA A 299 -29.47 -45.94 3.60
N GLU A 300 -28.98 -47.16 3.89
CA GLU A 300 -27.59 -47.38 4.32
C GLU A 300 -26.57 -47.02 3.24
N ALA A 301 -26.82 -47.35 1.97
CA ALA A 301 -26.02 -46.94 0.86
C ALA A 301 -25.96 -45.42 0.68
N LYS A 302 -27.08 -44.72 0.89
CA LYS A 302 -27.16 -43.27 0.88
C LYS A 302 -26.43 -42.62 2.06
N LEU A 303 -26.46 -43.22 3.25
CA LEU A 303 -25.69 -42.77 4.41
C LEU A 303 -24.19 -42.85 4.13
N LYS A 304 -23.69 -43.93 3.56
CA LYS A 304 -22.29 -44.02 3.17
C LYS A 304 -21.90 -42.95 2.14
N GLN A 305 -22.81 -42.60 1.21
CA GLN A 305 -22.60 -41.50 0.26
C GLN A 305 -22.55 -40.15 0.97
N ILE A 306 -23.43 -39.89 1.95
CA ILE A 306 -23.43 -38.68 2.77
C ILE A 306 -22.13 -38.56 3.58
N GLU A 307 -21.65 -39.65 4.18
CA GLU A 307 -20.38 -39.67 4.92
C GLU A 307 -19.18 -39.32 4.04
N ARG A 308 -19.13 -39.85 2.81
CA ARG A 308 -18.10 -39.47 1.82
C ARG A 308 -18.17 -37.99 1.47
N LEU A 309 -19.37 -37.48 1.14
CA LEU A 309 -19.56 -36.07 0.83
C LEU A 309 -19.20 -35.16 2.02
N LYS A 310 -19.53 -35.57 3.27
CA LYS A 310 -19.13 -34.83 4.48
C LYS A 310 -17.63 -34.87 4.72
N ALA A 311 -16.94 -35.95 4.40
CA ALA A 311 -15.49 -36.05 4.50
C ALA A 311 -14.75 -35.19 3.44
N GLU A 312 -15.35 -35.04 2.25
CA GLU A 312 -14.84 -34.19 1.17
C GLU A 312 -15.28 -32.72 1.31
N LEU A 313 -16.16 -32.39 2.26
CA LEU A 313 -16.73 -31.07 2.44
C LEU A 313 -15.67 -30.11 2.99
N VAL A 314 -15.02 -29.35 2.11
CA VAL A 314 -14.12 -28.28 2.48
C VAL A 314 -14.95 -27.01 2.71
N ALA A 315 -15.14 -26.67 4.00
CA ALA A 315 -15.79 -25.42 4.33
C ALA A 315 -14.98 -24.24 3.78
N PRO A 316 -15.60 -23.29 3.05
CA PRO A 316 -14.94 -22.06 2.71
C PRO A 316 -14.51 -21.40 4.01
N GLU A 317 -13.31 -20.83 4.02
CA GLU A 317 -12.84 -20.08 5.18
C GLU A 317 -13.88 -19.01 5.51
N LYS A 318 -14.35 -19.03 6.74
CA LYS A 318 -15.19 -17.94 7.24
C LYS A 318 -14.28 -16.71 7.31
N ASP A 319 -14.67 -15.64 6.68
CA ASP A 319 -14.07 -14.32 6.90
C ASP A 319 -14.37 -13.86 8.34
N THR A 320 -13.77 -14.58 9.30
CA THR A 320 -13.88 -14.24 10.74
C THR A 320 -13.02 -13.04 11.10
N SER A 321 -12.23 -12.55 10.14
CA SER A 321 -11.31 -11.44 10.29
C SER A 321 -11.80 -10.13 9.65
N SER A 322 -13.01 -10.09 9.08
CA SER A 322 -13.54 -8.85 8.55
C SER A 322 -14.03 -7.95 9.70
N ILE A 323 -13.35 -6.84 9.88
CA ILE A 323 -13.81 -5.75 10.74
C ILE A 323 -14.90 -5.00 9.96
N HIS A 324 -16.00 -4.68 10.62
CA HIS A 324 -17.04 -3.85 10.03
C HIS A 324 -17.02 -2.48 10.68
N PHE A 325 -16.43 -1.51 10.00
CA PHE A 325 -16.50 -0.11 10.36
C PHE A 325 -17.80 0.49 9.82
N LYS A 326 -18.42 1.39 10.60
CA LYS A 326 -19.51 2.23 10.11
C LYS A 326 -19.47 3.57 10.83
N PHE A 327 -19.01 4.59 10.14
CA PHE A 327 -19.05 5.96 10.62
C PHE A 327 -20.43 6.56 10.33
N THR A 328 -21.04 7.20 11.31
CA THR A 328 -22.31 7.90 11.13
C THR A 328 -22.24 9.25 11.81
N ALA A 329 -22.49 10.32 11.05
CA ALA A 329 -22.60 11.66 11.59
C ALA A 329 -23.91 11.81 12.37
N ARG A 330 -23.86 12.32 13.61
CA ARG A 330 -25.06 12.55 14.42
C ARG A 330 -25.82 13.80 14.03
N GLU A 331 -25.09 14.84 13.61
CA GLU A 331 -25.66 16.14 13.23
C GLU A 331 -25.18 16.54 11.84
N VAL A 332 -26.06 17.24 11.12
CA VAL A 332 -25.72 17.82 9.82
C VAL A 332 -25.17 19.22 10.07
N GLY A 333 -23.89 19.44 9.75
CA GLY A 333 -23.23 20.74 9.82
C GLY A 333 -23.65 21.70 8.68
N GLY A 334 -23.20 22.96 8.76
CA GLY A 334 -23.32 23.94 7.70
C GLY A 334 -22.50 23.58 6.45
N ASN A 335 -22.65 24.36 5.36
CA ASN A 335 -21.92 24.11 4.11
C ASN A 335 -20.42 24.39 4.22
N ASP A 336 -20.03 25.42 4.98
CA ASP A 336 -18.64 25.71 5.29
C ASP A 336 -18.27 24.95 6.57
N VAL A 337 -17.37 23.97 6.45
CA VAL A 337 -17.01 23.08 7.56
C VAL A 337 -15.73 23.54 8.24
N LEU A 338 -14.73 23.91 7.48
CA LEU A 338 -13.43 24.38 8.00
C LEU A 338 -12.88 25.48 7.11
N MET A 339 -12.50 26.59 7.72
CA MET A 339 -11.81 27.72 7.07
C MET A 339 -10.53 28.03 7.83
N CYS A 340 -9.41 27.99 7.15
CA CYS A 340 -8.11 28.39 7.65
C CYS A 340 -7.55 29.48 6.75
N GLU A 341 -7.12 30.60 7.35
CA GLU A 341 -6.60 31.77 6.63
C GLU A 341 -5.23 32.12 7.16
N ASP A 342 -4.22 32.12 6.27
CA ASP A 342 -2.84 32.55 6.50
C ASP A 342 -2.19 31.99 7.77
N LEU A 343 -2.43 30.68 8.04
CA LEU A 343 -1.88 30.02 9.22
C LEU A 343 -0.35 29.89 9.08
N SER A 344 0.36 30.22 10.15
CA SER A 344 1.80 30.00 10.24
C SER A 344 2.16 29.44 11.60
N LYS A 345 3.20 28.61 11.64
CA LYS A 345 3.73 28.01 12.86
C LYS A 345 5.24 27.87 12.77
N SER A 346 5.91 28.22 13.86
CA SER A 346 7.34 28.05 14.05
C SER A 346 7.59 27.46 15.44
N TYR A 347 8.61 26.65 15.56
CA TYR A 347 9.26 26.30 16.81
C TYR A 347 10.68 26.93 16.79
N ASP A 348 11.74 26.17 16.94
CA ASP A 348 13.11 26.66 16.75
C ASP A 348 13.39 27.05 15.28
N LYS A 349 12.66 26.41 14.36
CA LYS A 349 12.67 26.67 12.92
C LYS A 349 11.24 26.90 12.42
N PRO A 350 11.04 27.66 11.34
CA PRO A 350 9.73 27.76 10.71
C PRO A 350 9.30 26.37 10.20
N VAL A 351 8.04 26.00 10.50
CA VAL A 351 7.47 24.72 10.08
C VAL A 351 6.66 24.92 8.81
N PHE A 352 5.76 25.91 8.80
CA PHE A 352 5.02 26.32 7.62
C PHE A 352 4.56 27.78 7.74
N LYS A 353 4.30 28.40 6.59
CA LYS A 353 3.81 29.79 6.48
C LYS A 353 2.63 29.86 5.53
N ASN A 354 1.70 30.81 5.79
CA ASN A 354 0.61 31.17 4.90
C ASN A 354 -0.27 29.97 4.44
N ALA A 355 -0.47 28.96 5.31
CA ALA A 355 -1.32 27.84 5.00
C ALA A 355 -2.79 28.27 5.03
N SER A 356 -3.43 28.32 3.87
CA SER A 356 -4.86 28.68 3.72
C SER A 356 -5.61 27.55 3.06
N MET A 357 -6.79 27.18 3.60
CA MET A 357 -7.67 26.19 3.03
C MET A 357 -9.13 26.45 3.40
N HIS A 358 -10.02 26.02 2.53
CA HIS A 358 -11.46 26.05 2.76
C HIS A 358 -12.05 24.69 2.41
N ILE A 359 -12.67 24.02 3.39
CA ILE A 359 -13.27 22.69 3.23
C ILE A 359 -14.78 22.80 3.41
N ARG A 360 -15.51 22.27 2.42
CA ARG A 360 -16.96 22.27 2.38
C ARG A 360 -17.51 20.91 2.83
N LYS A 361 -18.79 20.91 3.14
CA LYS A 361 -19.51 19.71 3.55
C LYS A 361 -19.45 18.60 2.50
N GLY A 362 -19.13 17.40 2.95
CA GLY A 362 -19.04 16.20 2.13
C GLY A 362 -17.76 16.08 1.31
N GLU A 363 -16.84 17.07 1.37
CA GLU A 363 -15.55 16.97 0.68
C GLU A 363 -14.61 15.97 1.35
N ARG A 364 -13.89 15.21 0.54
CA ARG A 364 -12.85 14.26 0.91
C ARG A 364 -11.50 14.85 0.53
N VAL A 365 -10.88 15.53 1.48
CA VAL A 365 -9.63 16.27 1.26
C VAL A 365 -8.45 15.48 1.82
N PHE A 366 -7.41 15.30 1.01
CA PHE A 366 -6.19 14.63 1.43
C PHE A 366 -5.04 15.63 1.54
N LEU A 367 -4.34 15.62 2.68
CA LEU A 367 -3.19 16.47 2.94
C LEU A 367 -1.91 15.66 2.76
N LEU A 368 -1.19 15.93 1.69
CA LEU A 368 0.09 15.32 1.34
C LEU A 368 1.24 16.30 1.57
N GLY A 369 2.46 15.78 1.60
CA GLY A 369 3.68 16.59 1.75
C GLY A 369 4.81 15.81 2.39
N PRO A 370 6.01 16.37 2.41
CA PRO A 370 7.20 15.76 3.00
C PRO A 370 7.02 15.42 4.48
N ASN A 371 7.83 14.50 4.98
CA ASN A 371 7.91 14.27 6.43
C ASN A 371 8.52 15.50 7.11
N GLY A 372 7.91 15.91 8.23
CA GLY A 372 8.38 17.09 8.98
C GLY A 372 7.86 18.43 8.48
N CYS A 373 7.11 18.53 7.38
CA CYS A 373 6.56 19.81 6.88
C CYS A 373 5.40 20.38 7.73
N GLY A 374 5.00 19.70 8.81
CA GLY A 374 4.01 20.24 9.75
C GLY A 374 2.57 19.76 9.56
N LYS A 375 2.29 18.70 8.79
CA LYS A 375 0.95 18.15 8.58
C LYS A 375 0.20 17.86 9.89
N THR A 376 0.80 17.09 10.79
CA THR A 376 0.28 16.78 12.12
C THR A 376 0.10 18.04 12.98
N THR A 377 1.03 19.00 12.89
CA THR A 377 0.92 20.28 13.60
C THR A 377 -0.29 21.07 13.12
N LEU A 378 -0.53 21.12 11.81
CA LEU A 378 -1.71 21.76 11.23
C LEU A 378 -3.01 21.11 11.74
N MET A 379 -3.08 19.76 11.79
CA MET A 379 -4.22 19.04 12.38
C MET A 379 -4.44 19.42 13.86
N LYS A 380 -3.37 19.48 14.66
CA LYS A 380 -3.43 19.86 16.08
C LYS A 380 -3.90 21.30 16.27
N ILE A 381 -3.51 22.20 15.38
CA ILE A 381 -4.00 23.59 15.38
C ILE A 381 -5.51 23.63 15.07
N ILE A 382 -5.99 22.87 14.09
CA ILE A 382 -7.41 22.84 13.70
C ILE A 382 -8.30 22.37 14.86
N ILE A 383 -7.87 21.39 15.63
CA ILE A 383 -8.62 20.87 16.80
C ILE A 383 -8.36 21.66 18.09
N GLY A 384 -7.47 22.66 18.06
CA GLY A 384 -7.16 23.53 19.20
C GLY A 384 -6.23 22.92 20.25
N LEU A 385 -5.52 21.81 19.95
CA LEU A 385 -4.49 21.23 20.80
C LEU A 385 -3.18 22.00 20.75
N GLU A 386 -2.94 22.72 19.65
CA GLU A 386 -1.75 23.55 19.45
C GLU A 386 -2.21 24.95 19.02
N ARG A 387 -1.44 25.99 19.39
CA ARG A 387 -1.72 27.37 18.97
C ARG A 387 -0.92 27.73 17.75
N GLN A 388 -1.56 28.38 16.78
CA GLN A 388 -0.92 29.04 15.64
C GLN A 388 -0.17 30.31 16.09
N ASP A 389 0.86 30.68 15.35
CA ASP A 389 1.60 31.93 15.58
C ASP A 389 0.90 33.10 14.87
N SER A 390 0.31 32.85 13.69
CA SER A 390 -0.50 33.82 12.96
C SER A 390 -1.62 33.13 12.19
N GLY A 391 -2.58 33.90 11.69
CA GLY A 391 -3.73 33.44 10.94
C GLY A 391 -4.95 33.08 11.80
N THR A 392 -6.00 32.57 11.17
CA THR A 392 -7.25 32.21 11.85
C THR A 392 -7.75 30.83 11.43
N VAL A 393 -8.33 30.10 12.42
CA VAL A 393 -9.07 28.84 12.18
C VAL A 393 -10.52 29.04 12.59
N ARG A 394 -11.44 28.70 11.71
CA ARG A 394 -12.88 28.76 11.98
C ARG A 394 -13.53 27.43 11.60
N LEU A 395 -14.19 26.81 12.58
CA LEU A 395 -15.07 25.68 12.34
C LEU A 395 -16.49 26.20 12.06
N GLY A 396 -17.15 25.58 11.11
CA GLY A 396 -18.53 25.90 10.75
C GLY A 396 -19.54 25.62 11.88
N ALA A 397 -20.77 26.13 11.74
CA ALA A 397 -21.82 25.91 12.71
C ALA A 397 -22.16 24.41 12.83
N LYS A 398 -22.28 23.91 14.07
CA LYS A 398 -22.56 22.49 14.40
C LYS A 398 -21.54 21.50 13.89
N VAL A 399 -20.32 21.93 13.56
CA VAL A 399 -19.23 21.02 13.21
C VAL A 399 -18.69 20.38 14.49
N GLN A 400 -18.66 19.06 14.50
CA GLN A 400 -18.11 18.24 15.57
C GLN A 400 -16.89 17.47 15.00
N PRO A 401 -15.65 17.95 15.26
CA PRO A 401 -14.47 17.27 14.78
C PRO A 401 -14.20 15.99 15.58
N GLY A 402 -13.89 14.92 14.89
CA GLY A 402 -13.34 13.69 15.44
C GLY A 402 -11.91 13.52 14.96
N TYR A 403 -10.97 13.37 15.88
CA TYR A 403 -9.55 13.28 15.57
C TYR A 403 -8.99 11.89 15.84
N TYR A 404 -8.31 11.35 14.84
CA TYR A 404 -7.49 10.15 14.95
C TYR A 404 -6.02 10.55 14.97
N GLU A 405 -5.35 10.30 16.10
CA GLU A 405 -3.97 10.69 16.33
C GLU A 405 -2.98 9.58 15.96
N GLN A 406 -1.92 9.92 15.25
CA GLN A 406 -0.88 8.98 14.84
C GLN A 406 -0.16 8.30 16.03
N THR A 407 0.13 9.04 17.10
CA THR A 407 0.90 8.56 18.25
C THR A 407 0.08 7.83 19.31
N MET A 408 -1.26 7.83 19.18
CA MET A 408 -2.21 7.17 20.10
C MET A 408 -2.03 7.55 21.58
N THR A 409 -1.54 8.76 21.86
CA THR A 409 -1.31 9.26 23.23
C THR A 409 -2.61 9.56 23.97
N SER A 410 -3.72 9.62 23.25
CA SER A 410 -5.08 9.79 23.79
C SER A 410 -5.64 8.56 24.49
N LEU A 411 -4.96 7.42 24.42
CA LEU A 411 -5.36 6.17 25.11
C LEU A 411 -4.59 6.05 26.43
N ASP A 412 -5.29 5.73 27.53
CA ASP A 412 -4.65 5.49 28.81
C ASP A 412 -3.97 4.11 28.84
N PRO A 413 -2.63 4.01 28.92
CA PRO A 413 -1.93 2.73 28.89
C PRO A 413 -2.27 1.80 30.07
N ASN A 414 -2.71 2.35 31.21
CA ASN A 414 -3.08 1.59 32.40
C ASN A 414 -4.56 1.15 32.42
N SER A 415 -5.37 1.64 31.48
CA SER A 415 -6.77 1.25 31.32
C SER A 415 -6.89 -0.04 30.52
N THR A 416 -7.93 -0.84 30.79
CA THR A 416 -8.26 -1.98 29.92
C THR A 416 -9.02 -1.52 28.68
N ALA A 417 -8.97 -2.30 27.60
CA ALA A 417 -9.72 -1.99 26.38
C ALA A 417 -11.22 -1.78 26.65
N LEU A 418 -11.79 -2.58 27.54
CA LEU A 418 -13.19 -2.46 27.97
C LEU A 418 -13.45 -1.15 28.71
N ALA A 419 -12.61 -0.83 29.71
CA ALA A 419 -12.77 0.37 30.54
C ALA A 419 -12.57 1.65 29.71
N GLU A 420 -11.63 1.66 28.78
CA GLU A 420 -11.35 2.80 27.90
C GLU A 420 -12.58 3.21 27.07
N ILE A 421 -13.26 2.22 26.48
CA ILE A 421 -14.48 2.50 25.69
C ILE A 421 -15.65 2.85 26.61
N HIS A 422 -15.83 2.14 27.73
CA HIS A 422 -16.94 2.39 28.64
C HIS A 422 -16.84 3.78 29.31
N ASN A 423 -15.64 4.18 29.71
CA ASN A 423 -15.40 5.52 30.29
C ASN A 423 -15.66 6.64 29.27
N ALA A 424 -15.28 6.43 27.99
CA ALA A 424 -15.56 7.40 26.92
C ALA A 424 -17.06 7.49 26.59
N TYR A 425 -17.81 6.37 26.73
CA TYR A 425 -19.22 6.29 26.38
C TYR A 425 -20.06 5.63 27.52
N PRO A 426 -20.28 6.32 28.66
CA PRO A 426 -20.92 5.75 29.83
C PRO A 426 -22.39 5.34 29.65
N ARG A 427 -23.01 5.79 28.53
CA ARG A 427 -24.40 5.42 28.19
C ARG A 427 -24.51 4.03 27.56
N MET A 428 -23.41 3.42 27.14
CA MET A 428 -23.38 2.06 26.60
C MET A 428 -23.29 1.07 27.73
N ASP A 429 -24.10 0.01 27.68
CA ASP A 429 -23.94 -1.10 28.62
C ASP A 429 -22.70 -1.96 28.27
N LEU A 430 -22.23 -2.77 29.23
CA LEU A 430 -21.04 -3.60 29.04
C LEU A 430 -21.19 -4.61 27.89
N THR A 431 -22.41 -5.05 27.58
CA THR A 431 -22.67 -5.97 26.47
C THR A 431 -22.49 -5.27 25.14
N GLN A 432 -22.99 -4.02 25.02
CA GLN A 432 -22.80 -3.19 23.85
C GLN A 432 -21.31 -2.87 23.62
N VAL A 433 -20.58 -2.52 24.70
CA VAL A 433 -19.13 -2.26 24.61
C VAL A 433 -18.37 -3.51 24.16
N ARG A 434 -18.68 -4.69 24.73
CA ARG A 434 -18.05 -5.94 24.28
C ARG A 434 -18.39 -6.29 22.83
N SER A 435 -19.63 -6.06 22.41
CA SER A 435 -20.04 -6.28 21.02
C SER A 435 -19.31 -5.34 20.06
N ALA A 436 -19.13 -4.08 20.45
CA ALA A 436 -18.37 -3.10 19.67
C ALA A 436 -16.88 -3.49 19.57
N LEU A 437 -16.24 -3.87 20.69
CA LEU A 437 -14.87 -4.37 20.70
C LEU A 437 -14.70 -5.65 19.85
N ALA A 438 -15.67 -6.59 19.95
CA ALA A 438 -15.66 -7.82 19.16
C ALA A 438 -15.78 -7.58 17.65
N ALA A 439 -16.50 -6.53 17.22
CA ALA A 439 -16.56 -6.09 15.83
C ALA A 439 -15.19 -5.60 15.33
N PHE A 440 -14.35 -5.10 16.22
CA PHE A 440 -12.97 -4.68 15.97
C PHE A 440 -11.93 -5.78 16.26
N LEU A 441 -12.37 -7.05 16.32
CA LEU A 441 -11.53 -8.24 16.55
C LEU A 441 -10.81 -8.25 17.91
N ILE A 442 -11.29 -7.52 18.90
CA ILE A 442 -10.83 -7.61 20.29
C ILE A 442 -11.84 -8.46 21.04
N ARG A 443 -11.51 -9.73 21.31
CA ARG A 443 -12.47 -10.75 21.74
C ARG A 443 -11.99 -11.52 22.97
N GLY A 444 -12.95 -12.16 23.66
CA GLY A 444 -12.66 -13.03 24.81
C GLY A 444 -11.95 -12.28 25.93
N ASP A 445 -10.82 -12.79 26.38
CA ASP A 445 -10.03 -12.21 27.48
C ASP A 445 -9.22 -10.99 27.07
N GLU A 446 -9.00 -10.77 25.76
CA GLU A 446 -8.26 -9.61 25.23
C GLU A 446 -8.91 -8.28 25.60
N VAL A 447 -10.23 -8.24 25.86
CA VAL A 447 -10.94 -7.03 26.28
C VAL A 447 -10.51 -6.52 27.66
N PHE A 448 -9.91 -7.39 28.48
CA PHE A 448 -9.39 -7.08 29.80
C PHE A 448 -7.89 -6.77 29.83
N ASN A 449 -7.20 -6.92 28.71
CA ASN A 449 -5.80 -6.55 28.62
C ASN A 449 -5.65 -5.04 28.77
N GLU A 450 -4.60 -4.63 29.49
CA GLU A 450 -4.20 -3.23 29.57
C GLU A 450 -3.76 -2.72 28.18
N ILE A 451 -4.16 -1.50 27.85
CA ILE A 451 -3.80 -0.87 26.56
C ILE A 451 -2.28 -0.81 26.38
N GLY A 452 -1.53 -0.62 27.47
CA GLY A 452 -0.07 -0.65 27.44
C GLY A 452 0.52 -1.92 26.85
N ALA A 453 -0.10 -3.08 27.13
CA ALA A 453 0.34 -4.40 26.67
C ALA A 453 -0.11 -4.76 25.24
N LEU A 454 -1.01 -3.98 24.64
CA LEU A 454 -1.54 -4.24 23.30
C LEU A 454 -0.54 -3.85 22.22
N SER A 455 -0.60 -4.57 21.10
CA SER A 455 0.14 -4.22 19.88
C SER A 455 -0.34 -2.89 19.27
N GLY A 456 0.50 -2.25 18.46
CA GLY A 456 0.14 -1.01 17.76
C GLY A 456 -1.14 -1.13 16.92
N GLY A 457 -1.35 -2.27 16.25
CA GLY A 457 -2.56 -2.52 15.48
C GLY A 457 -3.82 -2.68 16.33
N GLU A 458 -3.73 -3.26 17.54
CA GLU A 458 -4.85 -3.36 18.48
C GLU A 458 -5.22 -2.00 19.06
N LYS A 459 -4.22 -1.18 19.42
CA LYS A 459 -4.40 0.22 19.86
C LYS A 459 -5.09 1.06 18.78
N ALA A 460 -4.64 0.92 17.53
CA ALA A 460 -5.25 1.59 16.38
C ALA A 460 -6.73 1.24 16.22
N ARG A 461 -7.09 -0.04 16.37
CA ARG A 461 -8.47 -0.49 16.30
C ARG A 461 -9.35 0.08 17.44
N ILE A 462 -8.81 0.19 18.67
CA ILE A 462 -9.54 0.82 19.80
C ILE A 462 -9.78 2.30 19.52
N GLN A 463 -8.79 3.02 19.00
CA GLN A 463 -8.91 4.43 18.69
C GLN A 463 -9.92 4.69 17.55
N LEU A 464 -9.90 3.84 16.51
CA LEU A 464 -10.90 3.88 15.44
C LEU A 464 -12.31 3.60 15.96
N LEU A 465 -12.46 2.64 16.90
CA LEU A 465 -13.74 2.38 17.56
C LEU A 465 -14.23 3.60 18.34
N LYS A 466 -13.35 4.27 19.11
CA LYS A 466 -13.70 5.53 19.80
C LYS A 466 -14.18 6.59 18.82
N LEU A 467 -13.44 6.78 17.73
CA LEU A 467 -13.80 7.74 16.69
C LEU A 467 -15.16 7.41 16.05
N MET A 468 -15.43 6.15 15.74
CA MET A 468 -16.70 5.71 15.16
C MET A 468 -17.88 5.99 16.11
N LEU A 469 -17.70 5.74 17.40
CA LEU A 469 -18.74 5.96 18.41
C LEU A 469 -18.99 7.45 18.71
N SER A 470 -18.06 8.35 18.38
CA SER A 470 -18.19 9.79 18.61
C SER A 470 -19.35 10.42 17.82
N GLY A 471 -19.63 9.91 16.62
CA GLY A 471 -20.64 10.47 15.73
C GLY A 471 -20.23 11.82 15.14
N ALA A 472 -18.93 12.07 15.01
CA ALA A 472 -18.36 13.27 14.41
C ALA A 472 -18.86 13.45 12.98
N ASN A 473 -18.99 14.71 12.52
CA ASN A 473 -19.36 15.08 11.15
C ASN A 473 -18.19 15.67 10.35
N LEU A 474 -17.06 15.92 11.01
CA LEU A 474 -15.76 16.21 10.40
C LEU A 474 -14.74 15.20 10.94
N LEU A 475 -14.21 14.32 10.10
CA LEU A 475 -13.13 13.40 10.46
C LEU A 475 -11.78 14.01 10.10
N LEU A 476 -10.91 14.11 11.07
CA LEU A 476 -9.52 14.51 10.95
C LEU A 476 -8.66 13.28 11.22
N LEU A 477 -8.07 12.68 10.19
CA LEU A 477 -7.36 11.41 10.30
C LEU A 477 -5.88 11.62 10.00
N ASP A 478 -5.01 11.34 10.98
CA ASP A 478 -3.55 11.45 10.84
C ASP A 478 -2.93 10.05 10.73
N GLU A 479 -2.57 9.64 9.50
CA GLU A 479 -2.02 8.33 9.15
C GLU A 479 -2.86 7.14 9.66
N PRO A 480 -4.18 7.07 9.35
CA PRO A 480 -5.08 6.06 9.92
C PRO A 480 -4.79 4.63 9.43
N THR A 481 -4.03 4.47 8.35
CA THR A 481 -3.66 3.16 7.79
C THR A 481 -2.39 2.58 8.42
N ASN A 482 -1.63 3.37 9.19
CA ASN A 482 -0.42 2.89 9.87
C ASN A 482 -0.76 1.83 10.92
N HIS A 483 0.09 0.83 11.06
CA HIS A 483 -0.06 -0.32 11.97
C HIS A 483 -1.25 -1.25 11.66
N LEU A 484 -2.09 -0.95 10.66
CA LEU A 484 -3.17 -1.83 10.22
C LEU A 484 -2.63 -2.83 9.18
N ASP A 485 -3.07 -4.08 9.30
CA ASP A 485 -2.88 -5.09 8.26
C ASP A 485 -3.81 -4.81 7.05
N ILE A 486 -3.55 -5.47 5.93
CA ILE A 486 -4.26 -5.22 4.67
C ILE A 486 -5.77 -5.38 4.84
N SER A 487 -6.23 -6.39 5.58
CA SER A 487 -7.68 -6.63 5.79
C SER A 487 -8.34 -5.54 6.65
N SER A 488 -7.64 -5.03 7.68
CA SER A 488 -8.12 -3.92 8.49
C SER A 488 -8.12 -2.60 7.71
N ARG A 489 -7.14 -2.39 6.81
CA ARG A 489 -7.12 -1.24 5.90
C ARG A 489 -8.31 -1.26 4.95
N GLU A 490 -8.59 -2.40 4.31
CA GLU A 490 -9.74 -2.57 3.41
C GLU A 490 -11.07 -2.30 4.11
N ALA A 491 -11.22 -2.77 5.34
CA ALA A 491 -12.41 -2.50 6.14
C ALA A 491 -12.54 -1.01 6.48
N LEU A 492 -11.44 -0.34 6.84
CA LEU A 492 -11.43 1.10 7.10
C LEU A 492 -11.77 1.89 5.83
N GLU A 493 -11.18 1.54 4.69
CA GLU A 493 -11.47 2.15 3.41
C GLU A 493 -12.95 2.06 3.05
N ALA A 494 -13.53 0.86 3.14
CA ALA A 494 -14.96 0.66 2.88
C ALA A 494 -15.84 1.53 3.80
N ALA A 495 -15.47 1.64 5.08
CA ALA A 495 -16.22 2.46 6.03
C ALA A 495 -16.09 3.97 5.77
N LEU A 496 -14.92 4.43 5.33
CA LEU A 496 -14.69 5.83 4.94
C LEU A 496 -15.40 6.15 3.62
N GLU A 497 -15.50 5.19 2.70
CA GLU A 497 -16.25 5.33 1.45
C GLU A 497 -17.75 5.53 1.68
N ASP A 498 -18.32 4.76 2.65
CA ASP A 498 -19.71 4.85 3.05
C ASP A 498 -20.04 6.07 3.95
N TYR A 499 -19.01 6.78 4.42
CA TYR A 499 -19.22 7.93 5.31
C TYR A 499 -19.66 9.17 4.54
N GLU A 500 -20.80 9.73 4.94
CA GLU A 500 -21.44 10.90 4.29
C GLU A 500 -20.93 12.26 4.84
N GLY A 501 -20.06 12.26 5.85
CA GLY A 501 -19.49 13.47 6.44
C GLY A 501 -18.31 14.01 5.65
N THR A 502 -17.68 15.04 6.22
CA THR A 502 -16.50 15.69 5.66
C THR A 502 -15.23 15.05 6.22
N MET A 503 -14.19 14.90 5.42
CA MET A 503 -12.93 14.30 5.83
C MET A 503 -11.73 15.15 5.43
N LEU A 504 -10.76 15.27 6.36
CA LEU A 504 -9.40 15.73 6.07
C LEU A 504 -8.44 14.63 6.54
N ILE A 505 -7.71 14.04 5.61
CA ILE A 505 -6.90 12.85 5.84
C ILE A 505 -5.44 13.13 5.48
N ILE A 506 -4.55 12.91 6.43
CA ILE A 506 -3.10 12.81 6.17
C ILE A 506 -2.80 11.34 5.96
N THR A 507 -2.19 10.97 4.83
CA THR A 507 -1.73 9.61 4.60
C THR A 507 -0.63 9.54 3.54
N HIS A 508 0.17 8.49 3.63
CA HIS A 508 1.12 8.09 2.60
C HIS A 508 0.59 6.90 1.76
N ASP A 509 -0.63 6.42 2.06
CA ASP A 509 -1.28 5.35 1.31
C ASP A 509 -1.87 5.89 -0.01
N ARG A 510 -1.09 5.75 -1.08
CA ARG A 510 -1.44 6.22 -2.43
C ARG A 510 -2.69 5.55 -2.99
N TYR A 511 -2.95 4.31 -2.59
CA TYR A 511 -4.14 3.57 -2.99
C TYR A 511 -5.41 4.21 -2.40
N LEU A 512 -5.37 4.56 -1.10
CA LEU A 512 -6.45 5.27 -0.43
C LEU A 512 -6.70 6.64 -1.06
N VAL A 513 -5.62 7.41 -1.32
CA VAL A 513 -5.70 8.73 -1.98
C VAL A 513 -6.35 8.60 -3.35
N ASN A 514 -5.88 7.67 -4.18
CA ASN A 514 -6.37 7.52 -5.55
C ASN A 514 -7.84 7.09 -5.63
N ARG A 515 -8.27 6.28 -4.64
CA ARG A 515 -9.64 5.76 -4.58
C ARG A 515 -10.65 6.80 -4.09
N MET A 516 -10.26 7.68 -3.17
CA MET A 516 -11.23 8.48 -2.40
C MET A 516 -11.05 9.99 -2.49
N ALA A 517 -9.91 10.51 -2.97
CA ALA A 517 -9.67 11.93 -2.96
C ALA A 517 -10.54 12.66 -3.98
N ASP A 518 -11.31 13.65 -3.51
CA ASP A 518 -11.92 14.67 -4.36
C ASP A 518 -10.88 15.76 -4.67
N ARG A 519 -10.00 16.02 -3.69
CA ARG A 519 -9.01 17.09 -3.71
C ARG A 519 -7.80 16.76 -2.85
N ILE A 520 -6.62 17.11 -3.36
CA ILE A 520 -5.34 16.97 -2.66
C ILE A 520 -4.80 18.36 -2.32
N LEU A 521 -4.42 18.56 -1.07
CA LEU A 521 -3.64 19.70 -0.60
C LEU A 521 -2.20 19.24 -0.40
N TYR A 522 -1.25 19.81 -1.13
CA TYR A 522 0.16 19.51 -0.96
C TYR A 522 0.82 20.60 -0.12
N MET A 523 1.40 20.19 1.01
CA MET A 523 2.00 21.09 1.99
C MET A 523 3.49 21.24 1.75
N GLU A 524 3.91 22.49 1.55
CA GLU A 524 5.30 22.94 1.45
C GLU A 524 5.59 23.99 2.55
N GLU A 525 6.84 24.41 2.69
CA GLU A 525 7.21 25.43 3.68
C GLU A 525 6.49 26.77 3.48
N ASP A 526 6.19 27.12 2.23
CA ASP A 526 5.59 28.40 1.84
C ASP A 526 4.05 28.35 1.79
N GLY A 527 3.41 27.21 2.09
CA GLY A 527 1.95 27.12 2.13
C GLY A 527 1.37 25.82 1.58
N LEU A 528 0.11 25.88 1.17
CA LEU A 528 -0.64 24.77 0.61
C LEU A 528 -0.88 24.98 -0.89
N THR A 529 -0.56 23.96 -1.69
CA THR A 529 -0.91 23.92 -3.11
C THR A 529 -2.04 22.93 -3.32
N GLU A 530 -3.08 23.34 -4.05
CA GLU A 530 -4.27 22.54 -4.30
C GLU A 530 -4.22 21.82 -5.64
N TYR A 531 -4.65 20.55 -5.65
CA TYR A 531 -4.82 19.70 -6.83
C TYR A 531 -6.20 19.03 -6.78
N ILE A 532 -6.92 19.03 -7.89
CA ILE A 532 -8.24 18.40 -8.00
C ILE A 532 -8.05 16.98 -8.53
N GLY A 533 -8.72 16.00 -7.89
CA GLY A 533 -8.68 14.59 -8.26
C GLY A 533 -7.83 13.73 -7.36
N GLY A 534 -7.50 12.53 -7.84
CA GLY A 534 -6.76 11.51 -7.11
C GLY A 534 -5.23 11.64 -7.22
N TYR A 535 -4.53 10.61 -6.74
CA TYR A 535 -3.07 10.60 -6.73
C TYR A 535 -2.47 10.59 -8.13
N ASP A 536 -3.08 9.90 -9.09
CA ASP A 536 -2.59 9.85 -10.48
C ASP A 536 -2.75 11.22 -11.16
N ASP A 537 -3.88 11.93 -10.91
CA ASP A 537 -4.09 13.30 -11.39
C ASP A 537 -3.03 14.27 -10.82
N TYR A 538 -2.68 14.11 -9.53
CA TYR A 538 -1.61 14.86 -8.88
C TYR A 538 -0.25 14.62 -9.54
N LEU A 539 0.11 13.36 -9.84
CA LEU A 539 1.36 13.03 -10.54
C LEU A 539 1.42 13.64 -11.94
N GLU A 540 0.32 13.59 -12.70
CA GLU A 540 0.23 14.24 -14.00
C GLU A 540 0.38 15.77 -13.91
N ALA A 541 -0.22 16.38 -12.89
CA ALA A 541 -0.11 17.82 -12.66
C ALA A 541 1.33 18.25 -12.35
N ILE A 542 2.08 17.45 -11.56
CA ILE A 542 3.50 17.70 -11.27
C ILE A 542 4.34 17.51 -12.54
N ALA A 543 4.12 16.44 -13.30
CA ALA A 543 4.87 16.17 -14.53
C ALA A 543 4.71 17.28 -15.57
N ARG A 544 3.56 17.99 -15.55
CA ARG A 544 3.30 19.15 -16.43
C ARG A 544 3.90 20.47 -15.91
N ARG A 545 4.40 20.54 -14.66
CA ARG A 545 5.12 21.74 -14.17
C ARG A 545 6.47 21.81 -14.86
N PRO A 546 6.84 22.94 -15.51
CA PRO A 546 8.19 23.12 -16.03
C PRO A 546 9.17 23.09 -14.86
N GLN A 547 10.14 22.17 -14.90
CA GLN A 547 11.25 22.19 -13.95
C GLN A 547 11.96 23.54 -14.05
N PRO A 548 12.26 24.22 -12.94
CA PRO A 548 13.10 25.40 -12.98
C PRO A 548 14.52 24.94 -13.36
N SER A 549 14.88 25.15 -14.62
CA SER A 549 16.27 25.06 -15.06
C SER A 549 17.08 26.07 -14.26
N ALA A 550 18.06 25.56 -13.51
CA ALA A 550 19.07 26.38 -12.86
C ALA A 550 19.95 27.06 -13.91
N GLU A 551 19.53 28.21 -14.38
CA GLU A 551 20.42 29.22 -14.98
C GLU A 551 19.80 30.62 -14.90
N ALA A 552 20.49 31.45 -14.11
CA ALA A 552 20.71 32.88 -14.21
C ALA A 552 19.56 33.85 -14.47
N ALA A 553 19.34 34.65 -13.46
CA ALA A 553 18.60 35.91 -13.49
C ALA A 553 19.10 36.90 -14.52
N SER A 554 18.20 37.40 -15.35
CA SER A 554 18.22 38.77 -15.86
C SER A 554 16.81 39.17 -16.32
N PRO A 555 16.34 40.38 -16.03
CA PRO A 555 14.97 40.77 -16.33
C PRO A 555 14.82 41.18 -17.78
N LYS A 556 13.93 40.54 -18.53
CA LYS A 556 13.46 41.05 -19.84
C LYS A 556 11.93 41.12 -19.87
N ALA A 557 11.52 42.30 -20.29
CA ALA A 557 10.24 42.85 -20.58
C ALA A 557 9.11 41.88 -21.03
N GLU A 558 7.94 42.18 -20.56
CA GLU A 558 6.64 41.64 -20.98
C GLU A 558 6.40 41.64 -22.48
N LYS A 559 6.06 40.46 -23.03
CA LYS A 559 5.33 40.32 -24.29
C LYS A 559 4.01 39.58 -24.03
N PRO A 560 2.93 39.95 -24.73
CA PRO A 560 1.61 39.53 -24.32
C PRO A 560 1.22 38.13 -24.85
N ASN A 561 0.84 37.28 -23.93
CA ASN A 561 -0.36 36.42 -23.89
C ASN A 561 -0.67 35.43 -25.04
N SER A 562 0.30 34.82 -25.72
CA SER A 562 0.03 33.69 -26.65
C SER A 562 -0.14 32.34 -25.91
N TYR A 563 0.52 32.17 -24.77
CA TYR A 563 0.53 30.93 -23.98
C TYR A 563 -0.79 30.61 -23.27
N LYS A 564 -1.52 31.66 -22.82
CA LYS A 564 -2.83 31.47 -22.15
C LYS A 564 -3.90 31.01 -23.14
N ALA A 565 -3.87 31.55 -24.35
CA ALA A 565 -4.76 31.16 -25.43
C ALA A 565 -4.49 29.74 -25.96
N GLN A 566 -3.23 29.32 -25.99
CA GLN A 566 -2.84 27.95 -26.40
C GLN A 566 -3.27 26.91 -25.35
N LYS A 567 -3.16 27.25 -24.06
CA LYS A 567 -3.58 26.38 -22.94
C LYS A 567 -5.11 26.21 -22.85
N GLU A 568 -5.86 27.27 -23.11
CA GLU A 568 -7.33 27.20 -23.17
C GLU A 568 -7.78 26.34 -24.36
N ARG A 569 -7.14 26.47 -25.51
CA ARG A 569 -7.44 25.65 -26.70
C ARG A 569 -7.16 24.16 -26.46
N GLN A 570 -6.01 23.85 -25.85
CA GLN A 570 -5.67 22.45 -25.52
C GLN A 570 -6.65 21.84 -24.50
N SER A 571 -7.11 22.64 -23.54
CA SER A 571 -8.13 22.22 -22.58
C SER A 571 -9.46 21.91 -23.25
N ILE A 572 -9.85 22.71 -24.25
CA ILE A 572 -11.09 22.50 -25.02
C ILE A 572 -10.99 21.22 -25.86
N LEU A 573 -9.85 20.98 -26.52
CA LEU A 573 -9.58 19.76 -27.28
C LEU A 573 -9.62 18.50 -26.40
N ASN A 574 -8.98 18.53 -25.24
CA ASN A 574 -8.99 17.41 -24.31
C ASN A 574 -10.39 17.12 -23.74
N ARG A 575 -11.21 18.18 -23.55
CA ARG A 575 -12.60 18.05 -23.11
C ARG A 575 -13.48 17.41 -24.20
N ALA A 576 -13.27 17.79 -25.46
CA ALA A 576 -13.98 17.20 -26.60
C ALA A 576 -13.58 15.73 -26.81
N ALA A 577 -12.27 15.40 -26.79
CA ALA A 577 -11.79 14.02 -26.87
C ALA A 577 -12.31 13.14 -25.71
N GLY A 578 -12.37 13.69 -24.49
CA GLY A 578 -12.97 13.01 -23.35
C GLY A 578 -14.48 12.78 -23.46
N ALA A 579 -15.20 13.63 -24.19
CA ALA A 579 -16.62 13.43 -24.48
C ALA A 579 -16.85 12.29 -25.46
N VAL A 580 -16.04 12.20 -26.52
CA VAL A 580 -16.06 11.08 -27.49
C VAL A 580 -15.81 9.75 -26.79
N ARG A 581 -14.74 9.64 -26.00
CA ARG A 581 -14.41 8.39 -25.27
C ARG A 581 -15.53 7.97 -24.31
N ARG A 582 -16.14 8.89 -23.57
CA ARG A 582 -17.29 8.53 -22.70
C ARG A 582 -18.51 8.07 -23.47
N ALA A 583 -18.74 8.60 -24.68
CA ALA A 583 -19.82 8.13 -25.54
C ALA A 583 -19.55 6.70 -26.05
N GLU A 584 -18.32 6.40 -26.47
CA GLU A 584 -17.87 5.05 -26.87
C GLU A 584 -18.03 4.01 -25.74
N GLU A 585 -17.60 4.34 -24.52
CA GLU A 585 -17.76 3.47 -23.36
C GLU A 585 -19.24 3.16 -23.05
N ARG A 586 -20.12 4.16 -23.21
CA ARG A 586 -21.57 3.97 -23.01
C ARG A 586 -22.22 3.17 -24.13
N ILE A 587 -21.79 3.33 -25.37
CA ILE A 587 -22.24 2.54 -26.51
C ILE A 587 -21.85 1.06 -26.29
N ALA A 588 -20.59 0.78 -25.96
CA ALA A 588 -20.11 -0.58 -25.72
C ALA A 588 -20.88 -1.28 -24.58
N ALA A 589 -21.18 -0.56 -23.50
CA ALA A 589 -21.97 -1.10 -22.39
C ALA A 589 -23.42 -1.42 -22.82
N ALA A 590 -24.05 -0.53 -23.58
CA ALA A 590 -25.41 -0.73 -24.06
C ALA A 590 -25.52 -1.87 -25.10
N GLU A 591 -24.52 -2.03 -25.97
CA GLU A 591 -24.42 -3.15 -26.93
C GLU A 591 -24.27 -4.49 -26.22
N GLN A 592 -23.46 -4.53 -25.13
CA GLN A 592 -23.31 -5.74 -24.34
C GLN A 592 -24.60 -6.14 -23.62
N GLU A 593 -25.34 -5.17 -23.09
CA GLU A 593 -26.67 -5.43 -22.51
C GLU A 593 -27.69 -5.93 -23.57
N LEU A 594 -27.67 -5.39 -24.79
CA LEU A 594 -28.51 -5.85 -25.90
C LEU A 594 -28.15 -7.27 -26.30
N GLU A 595 -26.86 -7.61 -26.38
CA GLU A 595 -26.39 -8.97 -26.69
C GLU A 595 -26.83 -9.96 -25.60
N ASP A 596 -26.76 -9.62 -24.33
CA ASP A 596 -27.27 -10.41 -23.21
C ASP A 596 -28.79 -10.66 -23.31
N ILE A 597 -29.57 -9.65 -23.72
CA ILE A 597 -31.01 -9.79 -23.93
C ILE A 597 -31.27 -10.73 -25.11
N ASN A 598 -30.54 -10.58 -26.21
CA ASN A 598 -30.66 -11.43 -27.40
C ASN A 598 -30.28 -12.90 -27.14
N GLN A 599 -29.23 -13.15 -26.34
CA GLN A 599 -28.87 -14.50 -25.90
C GLN A 599 -29.96 -15.13 -25.04
N LYS A 600 -30.63 -14.34 -24.18
CA LYS A 600 -31.79 -14.82 -23.40
C LYS A 600 -32.97 -15.13 -24.29
N LEU A 601 -33.26 -14.33 -25.31
CA LEU A 601 -34.31 -14.59 -26.32
C LEU A 601 -34.04 -15.85 -27.12
N ALA A 602 -32.79 -16.17 -27.44
CA ALA A 602 -32.39 -17.37 -28.17
C ALA A 602 -32.48 -18.66 -27.32
N SER A 603 -32.69 -18.55 -26.00
CA SER A 603 -32.82 -19.73 -25.12
C SER A 603 -34.12 -20.52 -25.43
N PRO A 604 -34.06 -21.85 -25.65
CA PRO A 604 -35.25 -22.67 -25.97
C PRO A 604 -36.34 -22.63 -24.90
N VAL A 605 -35.97 -22.35 -23.64
CA VAL A 605 -36.91 -22.27 -22.52
C VAL A 605 -37.74 -20.99 -22.57
N ILE A 606 -37.16 -19.88 -23.03
CA ILE A 606 -37.84 -18.58 -23.13
C ILE A 606 -38.60 -18.47 -24.45
N ALA A 607 -38.09 -19.08 -25.54
CA ALA A 607 -38.74 -19.10 -26.84
C ALA A 607 -40.11 -19.84 -26.79
N SER A 608 -40.33 -20.74 -25.82
CA SER A 608 -41.60 -21.43 -25.62
C SER A 608 -42.62 -20.65 -24.77
N ASP A 609 -42.22 -19.55 -24.10
CA ASP A 609 -43.08 -18.69 -23.27
C ASP A 609 -43.33 -17.36 -24.00
N TYR A 610 -44.47 -17.27 -24.68
CA TYR A 610 -44.83 -16.12 -25.51
C TYR A 610 -44.88 -14.78 -24.76
N VAL A 611 -45.28 -14.79 -23.48
CA VAL A 611 -45.38 -13.56 -22.68
C VAL A 611 -43.98 -13.01 -22.33
N LYS A 612 -43.08 -13.87 -21.87
CA LYS A 612 -41.69 -13.48 -21.53
C LYS A 612 -40.88 -13.13 -22.78
N SER A 613 -41.11 -13.83 -23.89
CA SER A 613 -40.47 -13.51 -25.16
C SER A 613 -40.87 -12.13 -25.67
N ALA A 614 -42.18 -11.78 -25.59
CA ALA A 614 -42.66 -10.45 -25.98
C ALA A 614 -42.15 -9.31 -25.09
N GLU A 615 -42.02 -9.55 -23.77
CA GLU A 615 -41.42 -8.55 -22.83
C GLU A 615 -39.92 -8.31 -23.09
N LEU A 616 -39.18 -9.38 -23.38
CA LEU A 616 -37.75 -9.27 -23.69
C LEU A 616 -37.52 -8.63 -25.06
N ALA A 617 -38.35 -8.93 -26.06
CA ALA A 617 -38.30 -8.28 -27.36
C ALA A 617 -38.54 -6.76 -27.24
N LYS A 618 -39.54 -6.34 -26.45
CA LYS A 618 -39.79 -4.92 -26.19
C LYS A 618 -38.62 -4.24 -25.46
N LYS A 619 -37.90 -4.95 -24.58
CA LYS A 619 -36.69 -4.45 -23.94
C LYS A 619 -35.53 -4.35 -24.91
N ALA A 620 -35.38 -5.29 -25.84
CA ALA A 620 -34.38 -5.25 -26.90
C ALA A 620 -34.61 -4.05 -27.83
N ASP A 621 -35.85 -3.81 -28.25
CA ASP A 621 -36.21 -2.66 -29.09
C ASP A 621 -35.93 -1.33 -28.36
N GLY A 622 -36.25 -1.27 -27.06
CA GLY A 622 -35.94 -0.09 -26.23
C GLY A 622 -34.43 0.16 -26.07
N LYS A 623 -33.65 -0.91 -25.91
CA LYS A 623 -32.17 -0.79 -25.84
C LYS A 623 -31.57 -0.44 -27.21
N GLN A 624 -32.10 -0.93 -28.30
CA GLN A 624 -31.67 -0.55 -29.63
C GLN A 624 -31.90 0.95 -29.90
N ALA A 625 -33.06 1.47 -29.51
CA ALA A 625 -33.32 2.92 -29.60
C ALA A 625 -32.39 3.77 -28.72
N GLU A 626 -31.99 3.26 -27.55
CA GLU A 626 -30.99 3.90 -26.69
C GLU A 626 -29.60 3.93 -27.35
N ILE A 627 -29.21 2.81 -27.97
CA ILE A 627 -27.93 2.70 -28.72
C ILE A 627 -27.92 3.70 -29.89
N ASP A 628 -29.01 3.78 -30.66
CA ASP A 628 -29.12 4.71 -31.80
C ASP A 628 -29.01 6.17 -31.33
N ALA A 629 -29.59 6.51 -30.19
CA ALA A 629 -29.46 7.84 -29.58
C ALA A 629 -28.03 8.13 -29.09
N LEU A 630 -27.33 7.11 -28.55
CA LEU A 630 -25.93 7.23 -28.13
C LEU A 630 -24.99 7.40 -29.32
N TYR A 631 -25.23 6.71 -30.44
CA TYR A 631 -24.48 6.91 -31.68
C TYR A 631 -24.65 8.34 -32.22
N SER A 632 -25.87 8.88 -32.19
CA SER A 632 -26.10 10.28 -32.59
C SER A 632 -25.35 11.27 -31.70
N GLN A 633 -25.25 11.00 -30.39
CA GLN A 633 -24.46 11.85 -29.46
C GLN A 633 -22.95 11.70 -29.72
N TRP A 634 -22.49 10.50 -30.04
CA TRP A 634 -21.11 10.23 -30.40
C TRP A 634 -20.72 10.96 -31.71
N GLU A 635 -21.55 10.89 -32.75
CA GLU A 635 -21.32 11.61 -34.01
C GLU A 635 -21.22 13.13 -33.79
N GLN A 636 -22.08 13.72 -32.98
CA GLN A 636 -22.02 15.15 -32.65
C GLN A 636 -20.73 15.48 -31.87
N ALA A 637 -20.31 14.63 -30.90
CA ALA A 637 -19.08 14.83 -30.17
C ALA A 637 -17.83 14.67 -31.04
N GLN A 638 -17.85 13.72 -31.98
CA GLN A 638 -16.79 13.49 -32.94
C GLN A 638 -16.66 14.67 -33.92
N GLN A 639 -17.77 15.16 -34.44
CA GLN A 639 -17.78 16.30 -35.36
C GLN A 639 -17.24 17.55 -34.66
N ALA A 640 -17.62 17.79 -33.41
CA ALA A 640 -17.09 18.92 -32.62
C ALA A 640 -15.58 18.80 -32.36
N LEU A 641 -15.07 17.59 -32.16
CA LEU A 641 -13.64 17.33 -32.01
C LEU A 641 -12.88 17.58 -33.33
N ASP A 642 -13.42 17.10 -34.45
CA ASP A 642 -12.82 17.26 -35.77
C ASP A 642 -12.76 18.75 -36.19
N GLU A 643 -13.84 19.53 -35.96
CA GLU A 643 -13.89 20.98 -36.18
C GLU A 643 -12.81 21.72 -35.37
N LEU A 644 -12.64 21.37 -34.07
CA LEU A 644 -11.62 21.94 -33.19
C LEU A 644 -10.20 21.54 -33.63
N CYS A 645 -10.00 20.33 -34.14
CA CYS A 645 -8.72 19.89 -34.70
C CYS A 645 -8.36 20.64 -36.00
N GLU A 646 -9.34 20.87 -36.88
CA GLU A 646 -9.15 21.66 -38.13
C GLU A 646 -8.86 23.13 -37.84
N GLU A 647 -9.53 23.74 -36.87
CA GLU A 647 -9.26 25.12 -36.46
C GLU A 647 -7.85 25.26 -35.86
N ASN A 648 -7.39 24.25 -35.12
CA ASN A 648 -6.06 24.24 -34.54
C ASN A 648 -4.95 24.05 -35.60
N SER A 649 -5.21 23.30 -36.68
CA SER A 649 -4.28 23.08 -37.77
C SER A 649 -4.16 24.29 -38.75
N LYS A 650 -5.19 25.17 -38.78
CA LYS A 650 -5.18 26.41 -39.62
C LYS A 650 -4.49 27.60 -38.95
N GLN A 651 -4.18 27.50 -37.63
CA GLN A 651 -3.59 28.60 -36.84
C GLN A 651 -2.21 28.27 -36.24
N GLY A 652 -1.62 27.10 -36.52
CA GLY A 652 -0.22 26.71 -36.27
C GLY A 652 0.59 26.82 -37.54
#